data_f28c0e72bf12fc33515420c7aea9c7e6
#
_entry.id   f28c0e72bf12fc33515420c7aea9c7e6
#
_cell.length_a   1.000
_cell.length_b   1.000
_cell.length_c   1.000
_cell.angle_alpha   90.00
_cell.angle_beta   90.00
_cell.angle_gamma   90.00
#
_symmetry.space_group_name_H-M   'P 1'
#
loop_
_entity.id
_entity.type
_entity.pdbx_description
1 polymer ?
#
loop_
_entity_poly.entity_id
_entity_poly.type
_entity_poly.pdbx_seq_one_letter_code
_entity_poly.pdbx_strand_id
1 'polypeptide(L)'
;VTADPCWLRYEKLEPERAETVARLFGRIVVADRSPFAEIAAEELAEALTSMTGVRPKRARMPGADGGLVVGTIGGSGWIDGVVGPCDARAICGDGFVIRTAEREGGRYTVIAAASGRGLIYGAFHLLRLIGTGALPAVFNIAESPRMPFRLLNHWDNLDGSVERGYAGRSLWFDRGRIVRNTARIETYARLIASVGINGVVLNNVNVGEREARLITEEYLPGVARLADVFRRYGVRIFLSVDFSAPVSVGGLSTADPLDDRVRAWWRQTADGIYRRIPDFGGFLVKADSEFRPGPFTYGRDHADGANMLADALAPHGGLVVWRAFVYNCRQDWRDRTTDRARAAYDHFRPLDGRFRDNVVLQIKNGPMDFQVREPVSPLFGAMPTTNQMLELQITQEYTGQQRHLCFLVPQWKEVLDFDTYARGPGSTVARVVDGSLFGRCACGIAGVANVGDAPNWTGHDLAQANLYGFGRLAWNPDLQARSIAEEWTLLTFGRDPFVRDVVVRMLLDSWRIYENYTTPLGLGWMVNPGHHYGPNPEGYEYSPWGTYHRADREAIGVDRSVRTGTGFAGQYFPPNAERFESPETCPEELLLFFHRLPYTYRLRSGKTLVQHMYDAHFEGAEQAAGLVEAWSSLRGRIDEQRFVRVLERLKEQAEHAKEWRDVINSYFWRRSGIPDEQGRPLY
;
A
#
# COMPACT_ATOMS: atom_id res chain seq x y z
N VAL A 1 -20.25 14.28 11.27
CA VAL A 1 -20.48 13.65 9.95
C VAL A 1 -20.10 12.19 10.09
N THR A 2 -21.03 11.29 9.81
CA THR A 2 -20.76 9.83 9.78
C THR A 2 -19.76 9.52 8.67
N ALA A 3 -18.76 8.69 8.98
CA ALA A 3 -17.78 8.23 8.00
C ALA A 3 -18.46 7.35 6.93
N ASP A 4 -18.01 7.47 5.68
CA ASP A 4 -18.47 6.59 4.60
C ASP A 4 -18.07 5.14 4.92
N PRO A 5 -18.99 4.17 4.84
CA PRO A 5 -18.69 2.77 5.09
C PRO A 5 -17.80 2.12 4.01
N CYS A 6 -17.49 2.82 2.93
CA CYS A 6 -16.73 2.32 1.78
C CYS A 6 -17.34 1.03 1.21
N TRP A 7 -16.55 -0.02 1.11
CA TRP A 7 -17.00 -1.34 0.65
C TRP A 7 -17.73 -2.18 1.73
N LEU A 8 -17.90 -1.65 2.95
CA LEU A 8 -18.67 -2.29 4.04
C LEU A 8 -20.10 -1.72 4.13
N ARG A 9 -20.71 -1.36 3.01
CA ARG A 9 -22.07 -0.77 2.97
C ARG A 9 -23.14 -1.78 3.29
N TYR A 10 -22.91 -3.04 2.97
CA TYR A 10 -23.87 -4.13 3.18
C TYR A 10 -25.26 -3.80 2.65
N GLU A 11 -25.31 -3.42 1.36
CA GLU A 11 -26.56 -3.04 0.71
C GLU A 11 -27.58 -4.18 0.77
N LYS A 12 -28.86 -3.77 0.86
CA LYS A 12 -29.97 -4.70 0.91
C LYS A 12 -29.98 -5.58 -0.34
N LEU A 13 -30.07 -6.89 -0.13
CA LEU A 13 -30.15 -7.87 -1.21
C LEU A 13 -31.54 -7.87 -1.85
N GLU A 14 -31.59 -8.32 -3.12
CA GLU A 14 -32.86 -8.62 -3.78
C GLU A 14 -33.65 -9.66 -2.98
N PRO A 15 -35.01 -9.59 -2.95
CA PRO A 15 -35.84 -10.39 -2.05
C PRO A 15 -35.52 -11.88 -2.04
N GLU A 16 -35.40 -12.51 -3.20
CA GLU A 16 -35.12 -13.95 -3.34
C GLU A 16 -33.74 -14.33 -2.73
N ARG A 17 -32.73 -13.48 -2.93
CA ARG A 17 -31.41 -13.68 -2.34
C ARG A 17 -31.38 -13.41 -0.86
N ALA A 18 -32.09 -12.37 -0.41
CA ALA A 18 -32.23 -12.03 1.00
C ALA A 18 -32.85 -13.21 1.78
N GLU A 19 -33.91 -13.82 1.23
CA GLU A 19 -34.53 -15.01 1.80
C GLU A 19 -33.57 -16.20 1.87
N THR A 20 -32.83 -16.46 0.78
CA THR A 20 -31.84 -17.53 0.72
C THR A 20 -30.74 -17.35 1.76
N VAL A 21 -30.16 -16.13 1.85
CA VAL A 21 -29.11 -15.78 2.81
C VAL A 21 -29.64 -15.86 4.25
N ALA A 22 -30.85 -15.33 4.50
CA ALA A 22 -31.49 -15.42 5.81
C ALA A 22 -31.74 -16.86 6.26
N ARG A 23 -32.13 -17.74 5.34
CA ARG A 23 -32.31 -19.17 5.62
C ARG A 23 -30.98 -19.87 5.93
N LEU A 24 -29.92 -19.59 5.19
CA LEU A 24 -28.60 -20.21 5.37
C LEU A 24 -27.91 -19.74 6.65
N PHE A 25 -28.04 -18.45 6.98
CA PHE A 25 -27.26 -17.79 8.04
C PHE A 25 -28.13 -17.16 9.13
N GLY A 26 -29.40 -17.52 9.22
CA GLY A 26 -30.34 -16.97 10.21
C GLY A 26 -30.03 -17.32 11.67
N ARG A 27 -29.04 -18.16 11.91
CA ARG A 27 -28.52 -18.51 13.24
C ARG A 27 -27.00 -18.46 13.24
N ILE A 28 -26.40 -17.83 14.23
CA ILE A 28 -24.96 -17.75 14.43
C ILE A 28 -24.59 -18.40 15.76
N VAL A 29 -23.74 -19.41 15.70
CA VAL A 29 -23.21 -20.13 16.85
C VAL A 29 -21.76 -19.70 17.08
N VAL A 30 -21.46 -19.19 18.27
CA VAL A 30 -20.09 -18.89 18.71
C VAL A 30 -19.60 -20.10 19.52
N ALA A 31 -18.75 -20.92 18.90
CA ALA A 31 -18.37 -22.23 19.42
C ALA A 31 -17.23 -22.17 20.45
N ASP A 32 -16.56 -21.03 20.60
CA ASP A 32 -15.52 -20.85 21.60
C ASP A 32 -15.68 -19.51 22.38
N ARG A 33 -14.75 -19.25 23.32
CA ARG A 33 -14.77 -18.02 24.14
C ARG A 33 -13.79 -16.96 23.68
N SER A 34 -13.25 -17.09 22.46
CA SER A 34 -12.33 -16.10 21.91
C SER A 34 -13.05 -14.75 21.76
N PRO A 35 -12.47 -13.63 22.22
CA PRO A 35 -13.00 -12.30 21.92
C PRO A 35 -13.15 -12.03 20.42
N PHE A 36 -12.27 -12.59 19.62
CA PHE A 36 -12.34 -12.47 18.16
C PHE A 36 -13.52 -13.24 17.53
N ALA A 37 -13.91 -14.37 18.12
CA ALA A 37 -15.10 -15.10 17.67
C ALA A 37 -16.38 -14.29 17.94
N GLU A 38 -16.46 -13.59 19.08
CA GLU A 38 -17.58 -12.68 19.38
C GLU A 38 -17.63 -11.48 18.41
N ILE A 39 -16.48 -10.87 18.12
CA ILE A 39 -16.38 -9.74 17.17
C ILE A 39 -16.77 -10.18 15.76
N ALA A 40 -16.24 -11.31 15.28
CA ALA A 40 -16.59 -11.88 13.98
C ALA A 40 -18.08 -12.19 13.88
N ALA A 41 -18.66 -12.75 14.93
CA ALA A 41 -20.08 -13.08 14.96
C ALA A 41 -21.00 -11.84 15.05
N GLU A 42 -20.57 -10.77 15.73
CA GLU A 42 -21.33 -9.51 15.72
C GLU A 42 -21.25 -8.82 14.36
N GLU A 43 -20.08 -8.77 13.73
CA GLU A 43 -19.92 -8.26 12.37
C GLU A 43 -20.83 -8.99 11.37
N LEU A 44 -20.85 -10.32 11.43
CA LEU A 44 -21.74 -11.14 10.63
C LEU A 44 -23.21 -10.83 10.90
N ALA A 45 -23.59 -10.68 12.17
CA ALA A 45 -24.98 -10.40 12.55
C ALA A 45 -25.46 -9.04 12.05
N GLU A 46 -24.64 -8.01 12.21
CA GLU A 46 -24.95 -6.65 11.72
C GLU A 46 -25.03 -6.59 10.19
N ALA A 47 -24.03 -7.16 9.50
CA ALA A 47 -24.01 -7.19 8.06
C ALA A 47 -25.19 -7.98 7.46
N LEU A 48 -25.48 -9.17 7.99
CA LEU A 48 -26.62 -9.99 7.54
C LEU A 48 -27.95 -9.29 7.82
N THR A 49 -28.07 -8.58 8.94
CA THR A 49 -29.27 -7.77 9.23
C THR A 49 -29.47 -6.68 8.19
N SER A 50 -28.40 -5.97 7.84
CA SER A 50 -28.45 -4.92 6.82
C SER A 50 -28.86 -5.49 5.45
N MET A 51 -28.22 -6.61 5.05
CA MET A 51 -28.44 -7.22 3.74
C MET A 51 -29.80 -7.90 3.58
N THR A 52 -30.31 -8.53 4.65
CA THR A 52 -31.53 -9.38 4.57
C THR A 52 -32.76 -8.75 5.22
N GLY A 53 -32.57 -7.77 6.10
CA GLY A 53 -33.64 -7.22 6.95
C GLY A 53 -33.96 -8.09 8.17
N VAL A 54 -33.30 -9.23 8.36
CA VAL A 54 -33.54 -10.17 9.46
C VAL A 54 -32.28 -10.36 10.29
N ARG A 55 -32.35 -10.09 11.61
CA ARG A 55 -31.21 -10.30 12.50
C ARG A 55 -31.06 -11.79 12.84
N PRO A 56 -29.87 -12.39 12.60
CA PRO A 56 -29.60 -13.78 12.98
C PRO A 56 -29.74 -14.01 14.49
N LYS A 57 -30.29 -15.18 14.86
CA LYS A 57 -30.36 -15.61 16.28
C LYS A 57 -28.97 -16.03 16.76
N ARG A 58 -28.55 -15.54 17.90
CA ARG A 58 -27.27 -15.97 18.53
C ARG A 58 -27.48 -17.20 19.37
N ALA A 59 -26.52 -18.13 19.30
CA ALA A 59 -26.51 -19.36 20.09
C ALA A 59 -25.08 -19.74 20.52
N ARG A 60 -24.97 -20.58 21.55
CA ARG A 60 -23.70 -21.11 22.05
C ARG A 60 -23.43 -22.54 21.60
N MET A 61 -24.48 -23.26 21.22
CA MET A 61 -24.40 -24.66 20.79
C MET A 61 -25.14 -24.83 19.46
N PRO A 62 -24.62 -25.67 18.57
CA PRO A 62 -25.34 -26.12 17.39
C PRO A 62 -26.66 -26.83 17.76
N GLY A 63 -27.59 -26.95 16.84
CA GLY A 63 -28.89 -27.64 16.98
C GLY A 63 -29.41 -28.07 15.62
N ALA A 64 -30.52 -28.75 15.55
CA ALA A 64 -31.04 -29.36 14.30
C ALA A 64 -31.36 -28.34 13.18
N ASP A 65 -31.52 -27.05 13.52
CA ASP A 65 -31.91 -25.99 12.54
C ASP A 65 -30.78 -25.56 11.60
N GLY A 66 -29.53 -26.03 11.83
CA GLY A 66 -28.35 -25.57 11.03
C GLY A 66 -27.92 -24.13 11.34
N GLY A 67 -27.16 -23.52 10.40
CA GLY A 67 -26.72 -22.14 10.50
C GLY A 67 -25.22 -21.92 10.30
N LEU A 68 -24.73 -20.80 10.82
CA LEU A 68 -23.31 -20.39 10.77
C LEU A 68 -22.64 -20.70 12.11
N VAL A 69 -21.48 -21.34 12.08
CA VAL A 69 -20.67 -21.63 13.26
C VAL A 69 -19.31 -20.92 13.14
N VAL A 70 -18.91 -20.21 14.18
CA VAL A 70 -17.64 -19.47 14.21
C VAL A 70 -16.83 -19.90 15.43
N GLY A 71 -15.56 -20.29 15.23
CA GLY A 71 -14.67 -20.63 16.33
C GLY A 71 -13.28 -21.08 15.89
N THR A 72 -12.33 -21.06 16.84
CA THR A 72 -10.95 -21.47 16.59
C THR A 72 -10.79 -22.99 16.52
N ILE A 73 -9.85 -23.45 15.71
CA ILE A 73 -9.42 -24.85 15.67
C ILE A 73 -8.76 -25.17 17.03
N GLY A 74 -9.17 -26.27 17.67
CA GLY A 74 -8.75 -26.62 19.01
C GLY A 74 -9.55 -25.91 20.13
N GLY A 75 -10.40 -24.95 19.79
CA GLY A 75 -11.25 -24.22 20.76
C GLY A 75 -12.58 -24.91 21.08
N SER A 76 -12.99 -25.84 20.23
CA SER A 76 -14.26 -26.57 20.37
C SER A 76 -14.19 -27.93 19.69
N GLY A 77 -14.52 -28.99 20.41
CA GLY A 77 -14.58 -30.35 19.83
C GLY A 77 -15.60 -30.49 18.71
N TRP A 78 -16.60 -29.62 18.65
CA TRP A 78 -17.54 -29.58 17.54
C TRP A 78 -16.86 -29.07 16.26
N ILE A 79 -16.08 -27.98 16.35
CA ILE A 79 -15.28 -27.44 15.24
C ILE A 79 -14.27 -28.49 14.75
N ASP A 80 -13.54 -29.11 15.70
CA ASP A 80 -12.49 -30.08 15.39
C ASP A 80 -13.04 -31.35 14.74
N GLY A 81 -14.31 -31.67 14.98
CA GLY A 81 -15.01 -32.75 14.32
C GLY A 81 -15.45 -32.44 12.88
N VAL A 82 -15.40 -31.17 12.45
CA VAL A 82 -15.73 -30.71 11.08
C VAL A 82 -14.47 -30.37 10.31
N VAL A 83 -13.55 -29.66 10.96
CA VAL A 83 -12.28 -29.22 10.37
C VAL A 83 -11.21 -30.23 10.71
N GLY A 84 -10.90 -31.08 9.74
CA GLY A 84 -9.93 -32.16 9.92
C GLY A 84 -8.48 -31.70 9.97
N PRO A 85 -7.53 -32.61 10.31
CA PRO A 85 -6.09 -32.27 10.34
C PRO A 85 -5.53 -31.78 9.00
N CYS A 86 -6.14 -32.18 7.88
CA CYS A 86 -5.76 -31.70 6.55
C CYS A 86 -6.12 -30.23 6.36
N ASP A 87 -7.29 -29.81 6.82
CA ASP A 87 -7.72 -28.42 6.76
C ASP A 87 -6.84 -27.54 7.66
N ALA A 88 -6.54 -28.01 8.88
CA ALA A 88 -5.66 -27.30 9.80
C ALA A 88 -4.23 -27.11 9.24
N ARG A 89 -3.74 -28.06 8.43
CA ARG A 89 -2.43 -27.97 7.75
C ARG A 89 -2.47 -27.13 6.48
N ALA A 90 -3.65 -26.95 5.87
CA ALA A 90 -3.82 -26.14 4.67
C ALA A 90 -3.78 -24.64 4.95
N ILE A 91 -3.91 -24.23 6.21
CA ILE A 91 -3.85 -22.82 6.63
C ILE A 91 -2.67 -22.57 7.56
N CYS A 92 -2.09 -21.38 7.46
CA CYS A 92 -1.00 -20.92 8.32
C CYS A 92 -1.29 -19.51 8.86
N GLY A 93 -0.70 -19.19 10.01
CA GLY A 93 -0.77 -17.86 10.63
C GLY A 93 -2.21 -17.36 10.81
N ASP A 94 -2.56 -16.37 10.01
CA ASP A 94 -3.87 -15.70 10.02
C ASP A 94 -4.91 -16.35 9.07
N GLY A 95 -4.64 -17.56 8.59
CA GLY A 95 -5.51 -18.29 7.68
C GLY A 95 -6.82 -18.76 8.31
N PHE A 96 -7.79 -19.06 7.47
CA PHE A 96 -9.09 -19.58 7.85
C PHE A 96 -9.60 -20.64 6.88
N VAL A 97 -10.56 -21.43 7.33
CA VAL A 97 -11.36 -22.31 6.48
C VAL A 97 -12.84 -21.94 6.56
N ILE A 98 -13.56 -22.08 5.45
CA ILE A 98 -15.02 -22.07 5.42
C ILE A 98 -15.49 -23.39 4.84
N ARG A 99 -16.27 -24.15 5.62
CA ARG A 99 -16.74 -25.51 5.27
C ARG A 99 -18.23 -25.61 5.42
N THR A 100 -18.87 -26.33 4.48
CA THR A 100 -20.22 -26.84 4.68
C THR A 100 -20.13 -28.19 5.40
N ALA A 101 -20.91 -28.34 6.47
CA ALA A 101 -21.01 -29.57 7.23
C ALA A 101 -22.48 -29.94 7.47
N GLU A 102 -22.79 -31.24 7.42
CA GLU A 102 -24.07 -31.80 7.82
C GLU A 102 -23.87 -32.58 9.12
N ARG A 103 -24.44 -32.14 10.21
CA ARG A 103 -24.34 -32.76 11.54
C ARG A 103 -25.60 -32.53 12.35
N GLU A 104 -25.93 -33.48 13.22
CA GLU A 104 -27.05 -33.37 14.18
C GLU A 104 -28.40 -33.06 13.51
N GLY A 105 -28.58 -33.45 12.24
CA GLY A 105 -29.76 -33.16 11.45
C GLY A 105 -29.82 -31.77 10.82
N GLY A 106 -28.81 -30.92 11.05
CA GLY A 106 -28.71 -29.56 10.49
C GLY A 106 -27.59 -29.44 9.47
N ARG A 107 -27.75 -28.45 8.56
CA ARG A 107 -26.72 -28.02 7.60
C ARG A 107 -26.06 -26.72 8.12
N TYR A 108 -24.73 -26.75 8.24
CA TYR A 108 -23.95 -25.66 8.79
C TYR A 108 -22.94 -25.13 7.79
N THR A 109 -22.69 -23.82 7.85
CA THR A 109 -21.48 -23.20 7.31
C THR A 109 -20.55 -22.88 8.48
N VAL A 110 -19.33 -23.42 8.45
CA VAL A 110 -18.37 -23.31 9.54
C VAL A 110 -17.23 -22.38 9.11
N ILE A 111 -17.00 -21.31 9.88
CA ILE A 111 -15.80 -20.47 9.79
C ILE A 111 -14.88 -20.90 10.93
N ALA A 112 -13.73 -21.45 10.59
CA ALA A 112 -12.73 -21.86 11.57
C ALA A 112 -11.34 -21.32 11.19
N ALA A 113 -10.51 -21.02 12.19
CA ALA A 113 -9.17 -20.50 11.98
C ALA A 113 -8.21 -20.96 13.07
N ALA A 114 -6.91 -20.99 12.77
CA ALA A 114 -5.87 -21.29 13.74
C ALA A 114 -5.63 -20.13 14.74
N SER A 115 -5.96 -18.90 14.35
CA SER A 115 -5.82 -17.70 15.19
C SER A 115 -7.13 -16.92 15.28
N GLY A 116 -7.28 -16.10 16.31
CA GLY A 116 -8.45 -15.21 16.43
C GLY A 116 -8.59 -14.24 15.27
N ARG A 117 -7.50 -13.70 14.72
CA ARG A 117 -7.52 -12.83 13.54
C ARG A 117 -8.09 -13.52 12.31
N GLY A 118 -7.74 -14.78 12.12
CA GLY A 118 -8.28 -15.59 11.02
C GLY A 118 -9.81 -15.69 11.03
N LEU A 119 -10.45 -15.68 12.22
CA LEU A 119 -11.91 -15.66 12.31
C LEU A 119 -12.52 -14.37 11.76
N ILE A 120 -11.90 -13.23 12.08
CA ILE A 120 -12.32 -11.92 11.53
C ILE A 120 -12.18 -11.91 10.00
N TYR A 121 -11.04 -12.38 9.49
CA TYR A 121 -10.82 -12.46 8.03
C TYR A 121 -11.77 -13.42 7.34
N GLY A 122 -12.06 -14.57 7.94
CA GLY A 122 -13.05 -15.51 7.44
C GLY A 122 -14.47 -14.94 7.42
N ALA A 123 -14.85 -14.18 8.44
CA ALA A 123 -16.14 -13.48 8.48
C ALA A 123 -16.26 -12.45 7.35
N PHE A 124 -15.27 -11.57 7.19
CA PHE A 124 -15.26 -10.60 6.09
C PHE A 124 -15.19 -11.28 4.71
N HIS A 125 -14.49 -12.41 4.59
CA HIS A 125 -14.49 -13.19 3.35
C HIS A 125 -15.90 -13.69 3.00
N LEU A 126 -16.64 -14.27 3.95
CA LEU A 126 -18.03 -14.72 3.74
C LEU A 126 -18.90 -13.51 3.34
N LEU A 127 -18.80 -12.39 4.03
CA LEU A 127 -19.55 -11.17 3.72
C LEU A 127 -19.23 -10.63 2.31
N ARG A 128 -17.99 -10.70 1.88
CA ARG A 128 -17.58 -10.35 0.52
C ARG A 128 -18.21 -11.26 -0.51
N LEU A 129 -18.25 -12.57 -0.29
CA LEU A 129 -18.92 -13.53 -1.18
C LEU A 129 -20.44 -13.25 -1.28
N ILE A 130 -21.09 -12.91 -0.16
CA ILE A 130 -22.50 -12.49 -0.16
C ILE A 130 -22.65 -11.18 -0.96
N GLY A 131 -21.85 -10.18 -0.65
CA GLY A 131 -21.89 -8.85 -1.26
C GLY A 131 -21.67 -8.89 -2.77
N THR A 132 -20.71 -9.66 -3.26
CA THR A 132 -20.40 -9.81 -4.69
C THR A 132 -21.29 -10.77 -5.43
N GLY A 133 -22.02 -11.61 -4.71
CA GLY A 133 -22.90 -12.62 -5.33
C GLY A 133 -22.22 -13.94 -5.67
N ALA A 134 -21.05 -14.18 -5.13
CA ALA A 134 -20.22 -15.34 -5.41
C ALA A 134 -20.39 -16.48 -4.39
N LEU A 135 -21.55 -16.60 -3.75
CA LEU A 135 -21.82 -17.68 -2.79
C LEU A 135 -21.79 -19.05 -3.48
N PRO A 136 -20.94 -19.98 -3.06
CA PRO A 136 -20.97 -21.35 -3.56
C PRO A 136 -22.13 -22.14 -2.94
N ALA A 137 -22.62 -23.17 -3.63
CA ALA A 137 -23.62 -24.08 -3.09
C ALA A 137 -23.08 -24.93 -1.91
N VAL A 138 -21.79 -25.24 -1.94
CA VAL A 138 -21.05 -25.96 -0.89
C VAL A 138 -19.75 -25.24 -0.65
N PHE A 139 -19.49 -24.85 0.59
CA PHE A 139 -18.23 -24.22 0.97
C PHE A 139 -17.12 -25.25 1.15
N ASN A 140 -16.02 -25.05 0.46
CA ASN A 140 -14.78 -25.81 0.59
C ASN A 140 -13.60 -24.85 0.38
N ILE A 141 -13.46 -23.86 1.29
CA ILE A 141 -12.50 -22.79 1.19
C ILE A 141 -11.44 -22.98 2.28
N ALA A 142 -10.18 -22.86 1.93
CA ALA A 142 -9.06 -22.73 2.84
C ALA A 142 -8.14 -21.63 2.28
N GLU A 143 -7.99 -20.56 3.02
CA GLU A 143 -7.17 -19.40 2.62
C GLU A 143 -6.20 -18.97 3.73
N SER A 144 -5.05 -18.55 3.32
CA SER A 144 -4.04 -17.90 4.18
C SER A 144 -3.45 -16.72 3.46
N PRO A 145 -3.14 -15.62 4.16
CA PRO A 145 -2.46 -14.50 3.56
C PRO A 145 -1.06 -14.93 3.11
N ARG A 146 -0.68 -14.54 1.89
CA ARG A 146 0.66 -14.79 1.36
C ARG A 146 1.70 -13.92 2.09
N MET A 147 1.38 -12.67 2.38
CA MET A 147 2.28 -11.76 3.08
C MET A 147 2.11 -11.89 4.60
N PRO A 148 3.18 -12.28 5.35
CA PRO A 148 3.09 -12.37 6.82
C PRO A 148 2.76 -11.02 7.47
N PHE A 149 3.43 -9.93 7.03
CA PHE A 149 3.16 -8.58 7.46
C PHE A 149 2.48 -7.77 6.36
N ARG A 150 1.36 -7.15 6.70
CA ARG A 150 0.51 -6.35 5.81
C ARG A 150 0.24 -5.03 6.53
N LEU A 151 1.15 -4.07 6.32
CA LEU A 151 1.20 -2.84 7.11
C LEU A 151 0.62 -1.65 6.35
N LEU A 152 0.01 -0.73 7.09
CA LEU A 152 -0.28 0.62 6.61
C LEU A 152 0.59 1.63 7.35
N ASN A 153 1.32 2.43 6.59
CA ASN A 153 2.14 3.51 7.12
C ASN A 153 1.36 4.82 7.00
N HIS A 154 1.28 5.57 8.09
CA HIS A 154 0.65 6.89 8.14
C HIS A 154 1.73 7.93 8.44
N TRP A 155 1.66 9.06 7.75
CA TRP A 155 2.63 10.15 7.95
C TRP A 155 1.97 11.29 8.73
N ASP A 156 1.32 10.91 9.82
CA ASP A 156 0.59 11.81 10.71
C ASP A 156 1.55 12.49 11.70
N ASN A 157 1.32 13.78 11.94
CA ASN A 157 2.07 14.58 12.91
C ASN A 157 1.19 14.92 14.11
N LEU A 158 1.80 15.14 15.27
CA LEU A 158 1.09 15.45 16.52
C LEU A 158 0.25 16.72 16.48
N ASP A 159 0.57 17.68 15.60
CA ASP A 159 -0.22 18.89 15.39
C ASP A 159 -1.55 18.62 14.65
N GLY A 160 -1.74 17.40 14.15
CA GLY A 160 -2.90 16.96 13.39
C GLY A 160 -2.76 17.13 11.88
N SER A 161 -1.62 17.62 11.39
CA SER A 161 -1.30 17.58 9.96
C SER A 161 -0.94 16.16 9.51
N VAL A 162 -1.11 15.89 8.23
CA VAL A 162 -0.70 14.63 7.60
C VAL A 162 0.20 14.98 6.43
N GLU A 163 1.46 14.60 6.51
CA GLU A 163 2.40 14.81 5.39
C GLU A 163 1.93 13.98 4.19
N ARG A 164 1.85 14.61 3.02
CA ARG A 164 1.26 13.99 1.81
C ARG A 164 -0.14 13.40 2.07
N GLY A 165 -0.90 14.03 2.96
CA GLY A 165 -2.31 13.74 3.22
C GLY A 165 -3.21 14.65 2.43
N TYR A 166 -4.20 14.09 1.72
CA TYR A 166 -5.09 14.84 0.82
C TYR A 166 -6.57 14.69 1.20
N ALA A 167 -6.81 14.20 2.42
CA ALA A 167 -8.14 13.85 2.90
C ALA A 167 -8.47 14.45 4.27
N GLY A 168 -7.88 15.60 4.58
CA GLY A 168 -8.11 16.30 5.85
C GLY A 168 -7.03 16.03 6.90
N ARG A 169 -7.44 16.08 8.17
CA ARG A 169 -6.54 16.01 9.32
C ARG A 169 -6.36 14.58 9.84
N SER A 170 -5.36 14.40 10.69
CA SER A 170 -5.09 13.13 11.36
C SER A 170 -6.31 12.58 12.11
N LEU A 171 -6.48 11.25 12.05
CA LEU A 171 -7.55 10.56 12.77
C LEU A 171 -7.28 10.46 14.28
N TRP A 172 -6.01 10.48 14.69
CA TRP A 172 -5.59 10.19 16.08
C TRP A 172 -4.75 11.27 16.76
N PHE A 173 -4.26 12.27 16.00
CA PHE A 173 -3.51 13.38 16.55
C PHE A 173 -4.22 14.72 16.32
N ASP A 174 -4.23 15.60 17.32
CA ASP A 174 -4.70 16.97 17.21
C ASP A 174 -4.01 17.89 18.22
N ARG A 175 -3.48 19.00 17.76
CA ARG A 175 -2.89 20.08 18.58
C ARG A 175 -1.89 19.57 19.62
N GLY A 176 -1.01 18.67 19.23
CA GLY A 176 0.03 18.08 20.07
C GLY A 176 -0.46 17.01 21.05
N ARG A 177 -1.67 16.45 20.83
CA ARG A 177 -2.27 15.45 21.71
C ARG A 177 -2.86 14.27 20.93
N ILE A 178 -2.94 13.14 21.58
CA ILE A 178 -3.69 11.98 21.08
C ILE A 178 -5.17 12.20 21.40
N VAL A 179 -6.03 12.04 20.40
CA VAL A 179 -7.48 12.23 20.53
C VAL A 179 -8.08 11.27 21.57
N ARG A 180 -9.16 11.71 22.23
CA ARG A 180 -9.87 10.89 23.22
C ARG A 180 -11.04 10.11 22.65
N ASN A 181 -11.73 10.69 21.67
CA ASN A 181 -12.84 10.02 20.98
C ASN A 181 -12.30 9.08 19.91
N THR A 182 -12.50 7.79 20.09
CA THR A 182 -11.94 6.73 19.24
C THR A 182 -12.96 6.15 18.25
N ALA A 183 -14.19 6.62 18.22
CA ALA A 183 -15.26 6.03 17.41
C ALA A 183 -14.90 5.96 15.90
N ARG A 184 -14.29 7.03 15.37
CA ARG A 184 -13.83 7.03 13.98
C ARG A 184 -12.64 6.10 13.76
N ILE A 185 -11.75 6.00 14.73
CA ILE A 185 -10.59 5.08 14.69
C ILE A 185 -11.06 3.63 14.72
N GLU A 186 -12.10 3.31 15.50
CA GLU A 186 -12.73 1.98 15.50
C GLU A 186 -13.29 1.63 14.13
N THR A 187 -13.99 2.58 13.49
CA THR A 187 -14.50 2.41 12.12
C THR A 187 -13.35 2.15 11.13
N TYR A 188 -12.24 2.87 11.28
CA TYR A 188 -11.06 2.68 10.44
C TYR A 188 -10.39 1.33 10.68
N ALA A 189 -10.18 0.93 11.95
CA ALA A 189 -9.62 -0.38 12.31
C ALA A 189 -10.44 -1.54 11.71
N ARG A 190 -11.77 -1.45 11.79
CA ARG A 190 -12.70 -2.38 11.16
C ARG A 190 -12.54 -2.40 9.64
N LEU A 191 -12.48 -1.23 9.01
CA LEU A 191 -12.35 -1.08 7.56
C LEU A 191 -11.07 -1.75 7.02
N ILE A 192 -9.91 -1.48 7.64
CA ILE A 192 -8.65 -2.06 7.19
C ILE A 192 -8.52 -3.56 7.50
N ALA A 193 -9.08 -4.02 8.63
CA ALA A 193 -9.14 -5.45 8.95
C ALA A 193 -9.96 -6.23 7.91
N SER A 194 -11.00 -5.63 7.33
CA SER A 194 -11.84 -6.27 6.31
C SER A 194 -11.10 -6.66 5.03
N VAL A 195 -9.94 -6.06 4.77
CA VAL A 195 -9.05 -6.37 3.64
C VAL A 195 -7.74 -7.04 4.10
N GLY A 196 -7.69 -7.53 5.34
CA GLY A 196 -6.60 -8.37 5.83
C GLY A 196 -5.37 -7.63 6.37
N ILE A 197 -5.43 -6.33 6.61
CA ILE A 197 -4.34 -5.57 7.25
C ILE A 197 -4.15 -6.03 8.69
N ASN A 198 -2.89 -6.22 9.10
CA ASN A 198 -2.54 -6.71 10.43
C ASN A 198 -1.58 -5.80 11.22
N GLY A 199 -1.20 -4.65 10.66
CA GLY A 199 -0.40 -3.66 11.36
C GLY A 199 -0.56 -2.24 10.82
N VAL A 200 -0.38 -1.26 11.70
CA VAL A 200 -0.49 0.17 11.42
C VAL A 200 0.65 0.92 12.08
N VAL A 201 1.39 1.70 11.29
CA VAL A 201 2.35 2.68 11.81
C VAL A 201 1.62 4.01 11.98
N LEU A 202 1.64 4.56 13.19
CA LEU A 202 0.77 5.69 13.55
C LEU A 202 1.30 7.06 13.13
N ASN A 203 2.62 7.25 13.09
CA ASN A 203 3.21 8.56 12.90
C ASN A 203 4.22 8.60 11.74
N ASN A 204 4.44 9.83 11.30
CA ASN A 204 5.31 10.16 10.18
C ASN A 204 6.71 9.54 10.30
N VAL A 205 7.22 9.01 9.20
CA VAL A 205 8.62 8.51 9.10
C VAL A 205 9.66 9.65 9.25
N ASN A 206 9.27 10.88 8.92
CA ASN A 206 10.04 12.10 9.19
C ASN A 206 9.75 12.56 10.62
N VAL A 207 10.21 11.79 11.60
CA VAL A 207 9.88 11.98 13.02
C VAL A 207 10.38 13.35 13.52
N GLY A 208 9.47 14.24 13.88
CA GLY A 208 9.79 15.54 14.47
C GLY A 208 10.15 15.42 15.96
N GLU A 209 10.63 16.53 16.54
CA GLU A 209 11.01 16.56 17.97
C GLU A 209 9.86 16.18 18.93
N ARG A 210 8.63 16.56 18.56
CA ARG A 210 7.44 16.22 19.37
C ARG A 210 7.07 14.75 19.21
N GLU A 211 7.06 14.26 17.98
CA GLU A 211 6.75 12.87 17.62
C GLU A 211 7.78 11.89 18.21
N ALA A 212 9.05 12.30 18.35
CA ALA A 212 10.08 11.51 19.02
C ALA A 212 9.70 11.16 20.48
N ARG A 213 8.80 11.94 21.11
CA ARG A 213 8.33 11.72 22.49
C ARG A 213 7.17 10.72 22.58
N LEU A 214 6.62 10.22 21.46
CA LEU A 214 5.54 9.21 21.48
C LEU A 214 5.92 7.93 22.24
N ILE A 215 7.20 7.64 22.37
CA ILE A 215 7.75 6.50 23.11
C ILE A 215 7.95 6.77 24.60
N THR A 216 7.56 7.95 25.12
CA THR A 216 7.75 8.35 26.52
C THR A 216 6.47 8.16 27.36
N GLU A 217 6.61 8.13 28.67
CA GLU A 217 5.48 8.05 29.63
C GLU A 217 4.43 9.15 29.44
N GLU A 218 4.79 10.29 28.84
CA GLU A 218 3.86 11.37 28.54
C GLU A 218 2.79 10.94 27.53
N TYR A 219 3.18 10.20 26.47
CA TYR A 219 2.29 9.82 25.38
C TYR A 219 1.86 8.36 25.41
N LEU A 220 2.65 7.45 26.00
CA LEU A 220 2.36 6.02 26.01
C LEU A 220 0.96 5.65 26.49
N PRO A 221 0.34 6.32 27.50
CA PRO A 221 -1.05 6.01 27.88
C PRO A 221 -2.05 6.27 26.74
N GLY A 222 -1.79 7.30 25.92
CA GLY A 222 -2.60 7.61 24.74
C GLY A 222 -2.38 6.61 23.62
N VAL A 223 -1.12 6.24 23.37
CA VAL A 223 -0.74 5.22 22.38
C VAL A 223 -1.37 3.86 22.75
N ALA A 224 -1.36 3.49 24.04
CA ALA A 224 -1.99 2.26 24.51
C ALA A 224 -3.50 2.23 24.23
N ARG A 225 -4.22 3.35 24.44
CA ARG A 225 -5.64 3.43 24.06
C ARG A 225 -5.86 3.19 22.55
N LEU A 226 -5.00 3.73 21.68
CA LEU A 226 -5.09 3.44 20.26
C LEU A 226 -4.81 1.97 19.98
N ALA A 227 -3.79 1.39 20.64
CA ALA A 227 -3.49 -0.04 20.53
C ALA A 227 -4.70 -0.92 20.90
N ASP A 228 -5.42 -0.57 21.98
CA ASP A 228 -6.62 -1.31 22.39
C ASP A 228 -7.72 -1.29 21.31
N VAL A 229 -7.91 -0.16 20.65
CA VAL A 229 -8.88 -0.03 19.55
C VAL A 229 -8.51 -0.95 18.38
N PHE A 230 -7.27 -0.87 17.90
CA PHE A 230 -6.81 -1.67 16.77
C PHE A 230 -6.76 -3.18 17.11
N ARG A 231 -6.37 -3.53 18.34
CA ARG A 231 -6.30 -4.92 18.83
C ARG A 231 -7.64 -5.65 18.72
N ARG A 232 -8.76 -4.95 18.90
CA ARG A 232 -10.10 -5.54 18.76
C ARG A 232 -10.29 -6.23 17.39
N TYR A 233 -9.66 -5.69 16.36
CA TYR A 233 -9.69 -6.24 15.00
C TYR A 233 -8.40 -6.98 14.60
N GLY A 234 -7.54 -7.30 15.58
CA GLY A 234 -6.31 -8.03 15.36
C GLY A 234 -5.18 -7.24 14.69
N VAL A 235 -5.31 -5.92 14.63
CA VAL A 235 -4.30 -5.03 14.03
C VAL A 235 -3.34 -4.55 15.11
N ARG A 236 -2.04 -4.76 14.90
CA ARG A 236 -0.98 -4.26 15.79
C ARG A 236 -0.59 -2.84 15.44
N ILE A 237 -0.20 -2.07 16.45
CA ILE A 237 0.38 -0.74 16.20
C ILE A 237 1.90 -0.80 16.19
N PHE A 238 2.47 0.06 15.36
CA PHE A 238 3.89 0.37 15.25
C PHE A 238 4.09 1.88 15.42
N LEU A 239 5.30 2.31 15.77
CA LEU A 239 5.67 3.72 15.81
C LEU A 239 6.90 3.95 14.92
N SER A 240 6.90 5.06 14.19
CA SER A 240 8.13 5.58 13.63
C SER A 240 8.97 6.21 14.74
N VAL A 241 10.27 5.94 14.77
CA VAL A 241 11.18 6.50 15.77
C VAL A 241 12.31 7.28 15.12
N ASP A 242 12.75 8.34 15.81
CA ASP A 242 13.94 9.08 15.44
C ASP A 242 15.18 8.30 15.91
N PHE A 243 16.12 8.07 15.01
CA PHE A 243 17.39 7.42 15.33
C PHE A 243 18.17 8.16 16.42
N SER A 244 18.06 9.49 16.49
CA SER A 244 18.71 10.32 17.50
C SER A 244 17.92 10.48 18.81
N ALA A 245 16.83 9.76 19.01
CA ALA A 245 16.01 9.85 20.24
C ALA A 245 16.80 9.65 21.54
N PRO A 246 17.86 8.83 21.62
CA PRO A 246 18.71 8.78 22.83
C PRO A 246 19.30 10.14 23.23
N VAL A 247 19.57 11.01 22.25
CA VAL A 247 20.05 12.38 22.50
C VAL A 247 18.89 13.31 22.78
N SER A 248 17.94 13.42 21.84
CA SER A 248 16.87 14.42 21.88
C SER A 248 15.82 14.16 22.97
N VAL A 249 15.59 12.91 23.33
CA VAL A 249 14.61 12.48 24.35
C VAL A 249 15.30 11.92 25.60
N GLY A 250 16.36 11.13 25.41
CA GLY A 250 17.09 10.46 26.48
C GLY A 250 18.13 11.31 27.20
N GLY A 251 18.51 12.47 26.62
CA GLY A 251 19.53 13.36 27.20
C GLY A 251 20.95 12.79 27.16
N LEU A 252 21.20 11.77 26.36
CA LEU A 252 22.55 11.23 26.15
C LEU A 252 23.37 12.16 25.24
N SER A 253 24.68 12.08 25.32
CA SER A 253 25.60 12.86 24.49
C SER A 253 25.83 12.30 23.08
N THR A 254 25.33 11.10 22.80
CA THR A 254 25.51 10.38 21.54
C THR A 254 24.32 9.47 21.26
N ALA A 255 24.12 9.13 19.98
CA ALA A 255 23.23 8.06 19.53
C ALA A 255 24.02 6.99 18.75
N ASP A 256 25.35 6.87 18.97
CA ASP A 256 26.15 5.82 18.35
C ASP A 256 25.56 4.44 18.68
N PRO A 257 25.17 3.63 17.67
CA PRO A 257 24.53 2.34 17.90
C PRO A 257 25.44 1.30 18.58
N LEU A 258 26.73 1.57 18.69
CA LEU A 258 27.68 0.70 19.39
C LEU A 258 28.00 1.17 20.82
N ASP A 259 27.49 2.32 21.26
CA ASP A 259 27.62 2.80 22.66
C ASP A 259 26.66 2.02 23.57
N ASP A 260 27.21 1.40 24.63
CA ASP A 260 26.43 0.57 25.56
C ASP A 260 25.33 1.35 26.30
N ARG A 261 25.50 2.66 26.54
CA ARG A 261 24.48 3.52 27.16
C ARG A 261 23.30 3.74 26.21
N VAL A 262 23.58 3.92 24.92
CA VAL A 262 22.55 4.03 23.88
C VAL A 262 21.76 2.74 23.75
N ARG A 263 22.44 1.59 23.71
CA ARG A 263 21.81 0.27 23.70
C ARG A 263 20.97 0.01 24.95
N ALA A 264 21.47 0.39 26.12
CA ALA A 264 20.73 0.27 27.38
C ALA A 264 19.49 1.16 27.38
N TRP A 265 19.57 2.39 26.87
CA TRP A 265 18.44 3.31 26.77
C TRP A 265 17.33 2.75 25.87
N TRP A 266 17.67 2.20 24.70
CA TRP A 266 16.68 1.60 23.81
C TRP A 266 16.03 0.36 24.41
N ARG A 267 16.78 -0.49 25.15
CA ARG A 267 16.20 -1.64 25.88
C ARG A 267 15.18 -1.18 26.93
N GLN A 268 15.55 -0.19 27.75
CA GLN A 268 14.63 0.37 28.76
C GLN A 268 13.38 0.98 28.13
N THR A 269 13.54 1.68 27.02
CA THR A 269 12.42 2.26 26.27
C THR A 269 11.50 1.17 25.72
N ALA A 270 12.04 0.13 25.10
CA ALA A 270 11.27 -1.02 24.62
C ALA A 270 10.51 -1.70 25.78
N ASP A 271 11.18 -1.99 26.90
CA ASP A 271 10.55 -2.59 28.09
C ASP A 271 9.40 -1.72 28.60
N GLY A 272 9.54 -0.39 28.58
CA GLY A 272 8.49 0.56 28.95
C GLY A 272 7.26 0.46 28.06
N ILE A 273 7.48 0.39 26.74
CA ILE A 273 6.42 0.27 25.73
C ILE A 273 5.68 -1.06 25.92
N TYR A 274 6.40 -2.20 25.96
CA TYR A 274 5.76 -3.52 26.04
C TYR A 274 5.05 -3.79 27.37
N ARG A 275 5.45 -3.14 28.48
CA ARG A 275 4.67 -3.18 29.72
C ARG A 275 3.28 -2.58 29.57
N ARG A 276 3.09 -1.59 28.68
CA ARG A 276 1.79 -0.95 28.43
C ARG A 276 1.05 -1.55 27.26
N ILE A 277 1.77 -2.00 26.24
CA ILE A 277 1.26 -2.51 24.97
C ILE A 277 1.93 -3.85 24.69
N PRO A 278 1.47 -4.95 25.30
CA PRO A 278 2.16 -6.25 25.21
C PRO A 278 2.28 -6.82 23.79
N ASP A 279 1.41 -6.40 22.88
CA ASP A 279 1.40 -6.82 21.47
C ASP A 279 1.92 -5.73 20.52
N PHE A 280 2.67 -4.75 21.02
CA PHE A 280 3.29 -3.72 20.20
C PHE A 280 4.10 -4.34 19.06
N GLY A 281 3.87 -3.86 17.81
CA GLY A 281 4.45 -4.49 16.63
C GLY A 281 5.94 -4.21 16.44
N GLY A 282 6.39 -3.01 16.78
CA GLY A 282 7.78 -2.61 16.63
C GLY A 282 7.98 -1.19 16.10
N PHE A 283 9.16 -0.92 15.57
CA PHE A 283 9.56 0.40 15.10
C PHE A 283 9.73 0.45 13.58
N LEU A 284 9.30 1.58 12.99
CA LEU A 284 9.66 1.98 11.63
C LEU A 284 10.74 3.06 11.69
N VAL A 285 11.79 2.93 10.88
CA VAL A 285 12.93 3.87 10.90
C VAL A 285 13.27 4.34 9.48
N LYS A 286 13.42 5.67 9.34
CA LYS A 286 14.07 6.34 8.21
C LYS A 286 15.34 6.99 8.73
N ALA A 287 16.51 6.56 8.24
CA ALA A 287 17.81 7.02 8.71
C ALA A 287 18.71 7.41 7.53
N ASP A 288 19.63 8.37 7.74
CA ASP A 288 20.63 8.84 6.78
C ASP A 288 20.02 9.25 5.42
N SER A 289 18.82 9.80 5.42
CA SER A 289 18.12 10.22 4.22
C SER A 289 17.36 11.52 4.48
N GLU A 290 17.40 12.44 3.54
CA GLU A 290 16.68 13.74 3.59
C GLU A 290 16.84 14.45 4.94
N PHE A 291 18.08 14.66 5.35
CA PHE A 291 18.47 15.27 6.63
C PHE A 291 18.04 14.51 7.90
N ARG A 292 17.53 13.31 7.79
CA ARG A 292 17.23 12.49 8.98
C ARG A 292 18.51 11.94 9.57
N PRO A 293 18.66 11.95 10.91
CA PRO A 293 19.82 11.39 11.56
C PRO A 293 19.91 9.88 11.35
N GLY A 294 21.13 9.36 11.37
CA GLY A 294 21.37 7.94 11.18
C GLY A 294 22.76 7.49 11.59
N PRO A 295 23.07 6.22 11.40
CA PRO A 295 24.35 5.62 11.80
C PRO A 295 25.57 6.25 11.12
N PHE A 296 25.44 6.81 9.91
CA PHE A 296 26.58 7.43 9.21
C PHE A 296 27.21 8.59 9.99
N THR A 297 26.42 9.30 10.80
CA THR A 297 26.92 10.37 11.69
C THR A 297 28.03 9.86 12.63
N TYR A 298 28.01 8.59 12.96
CA TYR A 298 28.92 7.95 13.92
C TYR A 298 29.95 7.02 13.23
N GLY A 299 30.07 7.07 11.90
CA GLY A 299 30.93 6.17 11.14
C GLY A 299 30.45 4.70 11.18
N ARG A 300 29.16 4.47 11.39
CA ARG A 300 28.51 3.17 11.41
C ARG A 300 27.66 2.99 10.17
N ASP A 301 27.24 1.76 9.88
CA ASP A 301 26.37 1.45 8.77
C ASP A 301 24.91 1.17 9.21
N HIS A 302 24.02 0.96 8.22
CA HIS A 302 22.61 0.69 8.48
C HIS A 302 22.36 -0.61 9.25
N ALA A 303 23.24 -1.62 9.12
CA ALA A 303 23.10 -2.86 9.89
C ALA A 303 23.41 -2.62 11.37
N ASP A 304 24.42 -1.82 11.69
CA ASP A 304 24.72 -1.44 13.07
C ASP A 304 23.53 -0.71 13.72
N GLY A 305 22.95 0.24 13.00
CA GLY A 305 21.79 1.01 13.47
C GLY A 305 20.53 0.15 13.66
N ALA A 306 20.21 -0.66 12.68
CA ALA A 306 19.01 -1.51 12.72
C ALA A 306 19.14 -2.60 13.80
N ASN A 307 20.31 -3.21 13.93
CA ASN A 307 20.56 -4.28 14.90
C ASN A 307 20.49 -3.78 16.35
N MET A 308 20.92 -2.56 16.63
CA MET A 308 20.77 -1.95 17.95
C MET A 308 19.30 -1.94 18.39
N LEU A 309 18.40 -1.49 17.53
CA LEU A 309 16.97 -1.48 17.80
C LEU A 309 16.37 -2.90 17.82
N ALA A 310 16.82 -3.76 16.93
CA ALA A 310 16.38 -5.14 16.86
C ALA A 310 16.71 -5.92 18.13
N ASP A 311 17.93 -5.74 18.67
CA ASP A 311 18.36 -6.35 19.92
C ASP A 311 17.51 -5.85 21.13
N ALA A 312 17.04 -4.58 21.09
CA ALA A 312 16.15 -4.04 22.12
C ALA A 312 14.73 -4.63 22.05
N LEU A 313 14.23 -4.91 20.83
CA LEU A 313 12.88 -5.43 20.62
C LEU A 313 12.80 -6.98 20.69
N ALA A 314 13.91 -7.68 20.46
CA ALA A 314 13.94 -9.14 20.36
C ALA A 314 13.33 -9.88 21.57
N PRO A 315 13.56 -9.47 22.86
CA PRO A 315 12.96 -10.12 24.02
C PRO A 315 11.42 -10.12 24.02
N HIS A 316 10.82 -9.19 23.27
CA HIS A 316 9.38 -8.98 23.20
C HIS A 316 8.76 -9.49 21.89
N GLY A 317 9.57 -10.01 20.96
CA GLY A 317 9.12 -10.44 19.64
C GLY A 317 8.75 -9.28 18.70
N GLY A 318 9.28 -8.08 18.95
CA GLY A 318 9.05 -6.90 18.12
C GLY A 318 9.94 -6.87 16.88
N LEU A 319 9.48 -6.12 15.88
CA LEU A 319 10.08 -6.00 14.56
C LEU A 319 10.70 -4.62 14.36
N VAL A 320 11.84 -4.55 13.69
CA VAL A 320 12.39 -3.31 13.15
C VAL A 320 12.12 -3.28 11.65
N VAL A 321 11.30 -2.34 11.22
CA VAL A 321 11.06 -2.03 9.80
C VAL A 321 12.01 -0.90 9.44
N TRP A 322 13.07 -1.23 8.71
CA TRP A 322 14.10 -0.28 8.32
C TRP A 322 13.95 0.10 6.86
N ARG A 323 13.68 1.39 6.57
CA ARG A 323 13.54 1.83 5.18
C ARG A 323 14.87 1.79 4.45
N ALA A 324 14.92 1.05 3.36
CA ALA A 324 16.04 1.01 2.44
C ALA A 324 16.01 2.19 1.45
N PHE A 325 16.01 3.41 2.01
CA PHE A 325 15.94 4.64 1.26
C PHE A 325 17.01 5.60 1.75
N VAL A 326 18.04 5.81 0.93
CA VAL A 326 19.15 6.74 1.19
C VAL A 326 19.17 7.78 0.09
N TYR A 327 18.94 9.03 0.46
CA TYR A 327 18.95 10.15 -0.46
C TYR A 327 19.76 11.31 0.11
N ASN A 328 20.94 11.56 -0.47
CA ASN A 328 21.72 12.74 -0.16
C ASN A 328 21.24 13.93 -0.99
N CYS A 329 20.30 14.71 -0.45
CA CYS A 329 19.74 15.88 -1.11
C CYS A 329 20.74 17.04 -1.29
N ARG A 330 21.95 16.95 -0.76
CA ARG A 330 23.05 17.91 -0.97
C ARG A 330 24.02 17.46 -2.05
N GLN A 331 23.74 16.37 -2.76
CA GLN A 331 24.58 15.88 -3.85
C GLN A 331 24.79 16.96 -4.91
N ASP A 332 26.03 17.13 -5.37
CA ASP A 332 26.33 18.07 -6.46
C ASP A 332 25.69 17.56 -7.76
N TRP A 333 24.73 18.32 -8.29
CA TRP A 333 24.00 17.98 -9.50
C TRP A 333 24.89 17.91 -10.76
N ARG A 334 26.08 18.49 -10.72
CA ARG A 334 27.05 18.44 -11.81
C ARG A 334 27.83 17.15 -11.82
N ASP A 335 27.89 16.46 -10.71
CA ASP A 335 28.50 15.12 -10.64
C ASP A 335 27.55 14.10 -11.28
N ARG A 336 27.80 13.78 -12.54
CA ARG A 336 27.03 12.81 -13.30
C ARG A 336 27.46 11.36 -13.10
N THR A 337 28.47 11.12 -12.28
CA THR A 337 28.88 9.76 -11.88
C THR A 337 28.01 9.19 -10.81
N THR A 338 27.30 10.03 -10.07
CA THR A 338 26.31 9.64 -9.05
C THR A 338 24.91 9.59 -9.66
N ASP A 339 24.12 8.62 -9.20
CA ASP A 339 22.74 8.43 -9.62
C ASP A 339 21.91 8.02 -8.41
N ARG A 340 20.85 8.80 -8.10
CA ARG A 340 19.92 8.49 -7.01
C ARG A 340 19.34 7.07 -7.14
N ALA A 341 19.08 6.62 -8.36
CA ALA A 341 18.53 5.29 -8.62
C ALA A 341 19.41 4.16 -8.07
N ARG A 342 20.73 4.36 -7.97
CA ARG A 342 21.66 3.37 -7.46
C ARG A 342 21.74 3.32 -5.93
N ALA A 343 21.35 4.39 -5.24
CA ALA A 343 21.70 4.61 -3.83
C ALA A 343 21.25 3.49 -2.90
N ALA A 344 20.00 3.05 -2.99
CA ALA A 344 19.51 1.98 -2.13
C ALA A 344 20.29 0.68 -2.32
N TYR A 345 20.54 0.29 -3.55
CA TYR A 345 21.30 -0.93 -3.86
C TYR A 345 22.74 -0.83 -3.37
N ASP A 346 23.44 0.27 -3.68
CA ASP A 346 24.84 0.45 -3.33
C ASP A 346 25.08 0.46 -1.80
N HIS A 347 24.13 1.02 -1.03
CA HIS A 347 24.24 1.04 0.44
C HIS A 347 23.79 -0.24 1.13
N PHE A 348 22.76 -0.93 0.62
CA PHE A 348 22.16 -2.05 1.36
C PHE A 348 22.64 -3.42 0.91
N ARG A 349 22.88 -3.64 -0.39
CA ARG A 349 23.33 -4.94 -0.88
C ARG A 349 24.61 -5.46 -0.18
N PRO A 350 25.65 -4.63 0.10
CA PRO A 350 26.83 -5.09 0.82
C PRO A 350 26.58 -5.54 2.26
N LEU A 351 25.41 -5.20 2.81
CA LEU A 351 25.02 -5.53 4.19
C LEU A 351 24.17 -6.80 4.29
N ASP A 352 23.93 -7.50 3.17
CA ASP A 352 23.15 -8.75 3.19
C ASP A 352 23.77 -9.76 4.17
N GLY A 353 22.92 -10.36 5.02
CA GLY A 353 23.36 -11.29 6.07
C GLY A 353 23.87 -10.65 7.35
N ARG A 354 23.95 -9.32 7.42
CA ARG A 354 24.38 -8.63 8.65
C ARG A 354 23.21 -8.19 9.55
N PHE A 355 22.00 -8.17 9.01
CA PHE A 355 20.79 -7.80 9.76
C PHE A 355 20.29 -8.94 10.64
N ARG A 356 19.76 -8.62 11.83
CA ARG A 356 19.07 -9.58 12.71
C ARG A 356 17.81 -10.13 12.05
N ASP A 357 17.36 -11.31 12.49
CA ASP A 357 16.16 -11.97 11.94
C ASP A 357 14.86 -11.19 12.17
N ASN A 358 14.81 -10.30 13.16
CA ASN A 358 13.70 -9.40 13.41
C ASN A 358 13.86 -8.00 12.79
N VAL A 359 14.80 -7.84 11.87
CA VAL A 359 14.88 -6.68 10.96
C VAL A 359 14.27 -7.04 9.62
N VAL A 360 13.45 -6.16 9.09
CA VAL A 360 12.97 -6.24 7.70
C VAL A 360 13.29 -4.94 6.97
N LEU A 361 13.90 -5.05 5.80
CA LEU A 361 14.15 -3.90 4.94
C LEU A 361 12.89 -3.55 4.15
N GLN A 362 12.35 -2.35 4.37
CA GLN A 362 11.24 -1.81 3.62
C GLN A 362 11.77 -1.07 2.38
N ILE A 363 11.52 -1.64 1.21
CA ILE A 363 12.09 -1.23 -0.08
C ILE A 363 10.96 -0.66 -0.93
N LYS A 364 11.10 0.58 -1.43
CA LYS A 364 10.15 1.18 -2.36
C LYS A 364 10.03 0.34 -3.64
N ASN A 365 8.87 0.36 -4.26
CA ASN A 365 8.61 -0.36 -5.50
C ASN A 365 9.59 0.00 -6.62
N GLY A 366 9.98 1.27 -6.73
CA GLY A 366 10.99 1.75 -7.66
C GLY A 366 12.19 2.38 -6.96
N PRO A 367 13.28 2.63 -7.68
CA PRO A 367 14.54 3.14 -7.11
C PRO A 367 14.50 4.65 -6.79
N MET A 368 13.50 5.38 -7.29
CA MET A 368 13.41 6.83 -7.12
C MET A 368 12.48 7.22 -5.97
N ASP A 369 11.19 7.41 -6.22
CA ASP A 369 10.26 7.91 -5.21
C ASP A 369 8.77 7.84 -5.66
N PHE A 370 8.21 6.67 -5.85
CA PHE A 370 6.79 6.48 -6.19
C PHE A 370 6.31 7.30 -7.39
N GLN A 371 7.18 7.47 -8.40
CA GLN A 371 6.84 8.19 -9.61
C GLN A 371 5.72 7.50 -10.39
N VAL A 372 5.16 8.17 -11.37
CA VAL A 372 4.05 7.64 -12.18
C VAL A 372 4.40 6.27 -12.76
N ARG A 373 5.63 6.13 -13.27
CA ARG A 373 6.22 4.84 -13.66
C ARG A 373 7.71 4.83 -13.34
N GLU A 374 8.13 3.79 -12.63
CA GLU A 374 9.53 3.49 -12.36
C GLU A 374 9.82 2.02 -12.70
N PRO A 375 11.05 1.65 -13.04
CA PRO A 375 11.42 0.25 -13.03
C PRO A 375 11.33 -0.29 -11.60
N VAL A 376 11.15 -1.60 -11.47
CA VAL A 376 11.18 -2.25 -10.15
C VAL A 376 12.56 -2.09 -9.53
N SER A 377 12.64 -1.83 -8.23
CA SER A 377 13.91 -1.68 -7.53
C SER A 377 14.78 -2.94 -7.67
N PRO A 378 16.05 -2.83 -8.13
CA PRO A 378 16.95 -3.98 -8.27
C PRO A 378 17.37 -4.59 -6.94
N LEU A 379 17.03 -3.94 -5.81
CA LEU A 379 17.33 -4.47 -4.49
C LEU A 379 16.49 -5.71 -4.17
N PHE A 380 15.28 -5.84 -4.77
CA PHE A 380 14.48 -7.05 -4.65
C PHE A 380 15.22 -8.25 -5.25
N GLY A 381 15.40 -9.28 -4.43
CA GLY A 381 16.17 -10.47 -4.79
C GLY A 381 17.69 -10.37 -4.59
N ALA A 382 18.23 -9.17 -4.43
CA ALA A 382 19.68 -8.97 -4.22
C ALA A 382 20.16 -9.20 -2.78
N MET A 383 19.21 -9.43 -1.85
CA MET A 383 19.49 -9.64 -0.42
C MET A 383 18.88 -10.96 0.09
N PRO A 384 19.37 -12.12 -0.36
CA PRO A 384 18.75 -13.43 -0.10
C PRO A 384 18.74 -13.85 1.38
N THR A 385 19.60 -13.28 2.21
CA THR A 385 19.73 -13.62 3.63
C THR A 385 19.12 -12.57 4.57
N THR A 386 18.46 -11.53 4.01
CA THR A 386 17.78 -10.46 4.75
C THR A 386 16.28 -10.48 4.45
N ASN A 387 15.43 -10.24 5.46
CA ASN A 387 13.99 -10.09 5.23
C ASN A 387 13.70 -8.82 4.42
N GLN A 388 12.78 -8.92 3.47
CA GLN A 388 12.43 -7.83 2.56
C GLN A 388 10.92 -7.56 2.61
N MET A 389 10.55 -6.29 2.53
CA MET A 389 9.17 -5.82 2.50
C MET A 389 9.01 -4.82 1.36
N LEU A 390 8.00 -4.99 0.53
CA LEU A 390 7.67 -4.04 -0.53
C LEU A 390 6.96 -2.83 0.07
N GLU A 391 7.45 -1.62 -0.20
CA GLU A 391 6.78 -0.37 0.11
C GLU A 391 6.06 0.18 -1.12
N LEU A 392 4.74 0.31 -1.03
CA LEU A 392 3.88 0.95 -2.03
C LEU A 392 3.32 2.26 -1.48
N GLN A 393 2.94 3.18 -2.35
CA GLN A 393 2.24 4.39 -1.94
C GLN A 393 0.78 4.33 -2.38
N ILE A 394 -0.14 4.18 -1.42
CA ILE A 394 -1.59 4.18 -1.64
C ILE A 394 -2.07 5.62 -1.80
N THR A 395 -1.55 6.55 -0.99
CA THR A 395 -1.70 7.98 -1.22
C THR A 395 -0.98 8.37 -2.52
N GLN A 396 -1.54 9.33 -3.24
CA GLN A 396 -1.15 9.61 -4.62
C GLN A 396 -0.29 10.87 -4.70
N GLU A 397 0.89 10.89 -4.06
CA GLU A 397 1.77 12.06 -4.02
C GLU A 397 2.11 12.58 -5.42
N TYR A 398 2.51 11.69 -6.33
CA TYR A 398 2.88 12.02 -7.71
C TYR A 398 1.83 11.63 -8.74
N THR A 399 0.71 11.06 -8.30
CA THR A 399 -0.35 10.56 -9.17
C THR A 399 -1.68 11.29 -8.97
N GLY A 400 -1.60 12.62 -8.76
CA GLY A 400 -2.74 13.52 -8.71
C GLY A 400 -3.31 13.78 -7.32
N GLN A 401 -2.62 13.39 -6.24
CA GLN A 401 -2.91 13.75 -4.85
C GLN A 401 -4.34 13.47 -4.40
N GLN A 402 -4.90 12.33 -4.85
CA GLN A 402 -6.28 11.94 -4.56
C GLN A 402 -7.33 13.00 -4.98
N ARG A 403 -6.94 13.92 -5.86
CA ARG A 403 -7.82 14.84 -6.60
C ARG A 403 -8.11 14.29 -7.99
N HIS A 404 -7.16 13.56 -8.58
CA HIS A 404 -7.31 12.85 -9.84
C HIS A 404 -7.59 11.37 -9.61
N LEU A 405 -8.39 10.78 -10.47
CA LEU A 405 -8.54 9.34 -10.51
C LEU A 405 -7.26 8.71 -11.07
N CYS A 406 -6.63 7.88 -10.27
CA CYS A 406 -5.52 7.03 -10.66
C CYS A 406 -5.58 5.74 -9.84
N PHE A 407 -6.06 4.65 -10.45
CA PHE A 407 -6.13 3.35 -9.82
C PHE A 407 -4.79 2.64 -9.97
N LEU A 408 -4.10 2.45 -8.86
CA LEU A 408 -2.69 2.02 -8.83
C LEU A 408 -2.50 0.49 -8.78
N VAL A 409 -3.57 -0.27 -8.62
CA VAL A 409 -3.49 -1.74 -8.54
C VAL A 409 -2.84 -2.38 -9.78
N PRO A 410 -3.07 -1.90 -11.02
CA PRO A 410 -2.33 -2.38 -12.18
C PRO A 410 -0.81 -2.18 -12.06
N GLN A 411 -0.36 -1.01 -11.61
CA GLN A 411 1.06 -0.72 -11.36
C GLN A 411 1.64 -1.66 -10.30
N TRP A 412 0.94 -1.84 -9.19
CA TRP A 412 1.40 -2.71 -8.10
C TRP A 412 1.46 -4.18 -8.53
N LYS A 413 0.55 -4.58 -9.42
CA LYS A 413 0.55 -5.93 -9.99
C LYS A 413 1.76 -6.15 -10.90
N GLU A 414 2.12 -5.17 -11.74
CA GLU A 414 3.36 -5.22 -12.53
C GLU A 414 4.60 -5.37 -11.64
N VAL A 415 4.64 -4.67 -10.49
CA VAL A 415 5.75 -4.79 -9.52
C VAL A 415 5.80 -6.18 -8.90
N LEU A 416 4.66 -6.70 -8.42
CA LEU A 416 4.59 -8.00 -7.77
C LEU A 416 4.93 -9.16 -8.73
N ASP A 417 4.55 -9.03 -9.99
CA ASP A 417 4.79 -10.05 -11.03
C ASP A 417 6.19 -9.94 -11.65
N PHE A 418 6.91 -8.85 -11.42
CA PHE A 418 8.24 -8.67 -11.98
C PHE A 418 9.18 -9.80 -11.55
N ASP A 419 9.71 -10.54 -12.52
CA ASP A 419 10.68 -11.60 -12.27
C ASP A 419 12.07 -11.00 -12.07
N THR A 420 12.59 -11.12 -10.87
CA THR A 420 13.94 -10.63 -10.52
C THR A 420 15.03 -11.52 -11.09
N TYR A 421 14.73 -12.75 -11.44
CA TYR A 421 15.68 -13.82 -11.81
C TYR A 421 16.75 -14.13 -10.75
N ALA A 422 16.58 -13.71 -9.51
CA ALA A 422 17.56 -13.92 -8.44
C ALA A 422 17.90 -15.41 -8.17
N ARG A 423 16.97 -16.31 -8.45
CA ARG A 423 17.12 -17.77 -8.41
C ARG A 423 16.73 -18.43 -9.74
N GLY A 424 16.87 -17.70 -10.85
CA GLY A 424 16.37 -18.10 -12.15
C GLY A 424 14.89 -17.72 -12.38
N PRO A 425 14.28 -18.20 -13.46
CA PRO A 425 12.90 -17.89 -13.81
C PRO A 425 11.89 -18.16 -12.68
N GLY A 426 10.90 -17.29 -12.52
CA GLY A 426 9.87 -17.41 -11.48
C GLY A 426 10.29 -16.81 -10.13
N SER A 427 11.39 -16.06 -10.07
CA SER A 427 11.84 -15.32 -8.88
C SER A 427 11.12 -13.98 -8.74
N THR A 428 9.79 -13.99 -8.71
CA THR A 428 9.00 -12.75 -8.69
C THR A 428 9.18 -11.96 -7.40
N VAL A 429 8.96 -10.64 -7.48
CA VAL A 429 8.94 -9.78 -6.27
C VAL A 429 7.95 -10.32 -5.24
N ALA A 430 6.77 -10.78 -5.67
CA ALA A 430 5.81 -11.40 -4.76
C ALA A 430 6.42 -12.54 -3.95
N ARG A 431 7.23 -13.41 -4.56
CA ARG A 431 7.92 -14.52 -3.88
C ARG A 431 9.11 -14.07 -3.02
N VAL A 432 9.71 -12.94 -3.32
CA VAL A 432 10.74 -12.33 -2.45
C VAL A 432 10.08 -11.86 -1.16
N VAL A 433 8.99 -11.09 -1.28
CA VAL A 433 8.38 -10.40 -0.14
C VAL A 433 7.31 -11.22 0.60
N ASP A 434 6.88 -12.37 0.08
CA ASP A 434 6.16 -13.38 0.87
C ASP A 434 7.14 -14.32 1.63
N GLY A 435 8.42 -14.20 1.35
CA GLY A 435 9.51 -14.96 1.97
C GLY A 435 9.75 -16.34 1.35
N SER A 436 8.89 -16.82 0.43
CA SER A 436 8.97 -18.19 -0.11
C SER A 436 10.20 -18.43 -0.98
N LEU A 437 10.73 -17.38 -1.66
CA LEU A 437 11.90 -17.52 -2.53
C LEU A 437 13.17 -17.86 -1.76
N PHE A 438 13.33 -17.27 -0.58
CA PHE A 438 14.55 -17.38 0.23
C PHE A 438 14.34 -18.06 1.59
N GLY A 439 13.13 -18.56 1.88
CA GLY A 439 12.82 -19.19 3.17
C GLY A 439 12.87 -18.20 4.36
N ARG A 440 12.42 -16.94 4.13
CA ARG A 440 12.41 -15.89 5.16
C ARG A 440 11.01 -15.75 5.77
N CYS A 441 10.94 -15.39 7.06
CA CYS A 441 9.66 -15.37 7.80
C CYS A 441 9.14 -13.95 8.12
N ALA A 442 10.02 -12.96 8.30
CA ALA A 442 9.63 -11.61 8.65
C ALA A 442 9.53 -10.70 7.40
N CYS A 443 8.87 -11.20 6.36
CA CYS A 443 8.66 -10.50 5.08
C CYS A 443 7.24 -9.93 4.98
N GLY A 444 6.97 -9.08 3.99
CA GLY A 444 5.63 -8.54 3.80
C GLY A 444 5.52 -7.38 2.82
N ILE A 445 4.46 -6.62 3.01
CA ILE A 445 4.12 -5.45 2.21
C ILE A 445 3.66 -4.30 3.12
N ALA A 446 4.08 -3.09 2.83
CA ALA A 446 3.66 -1.86 3.50
C ALA A 446 3.10 -0.86 2.49
N GLY A 447 2.02 -0.19 2.85
CA GLY A 447 1.41 0.85 2.03
C GLY A 447 1.34 2.19 2.77
N VAL A 448 1.82 3.27 2.14
CA VAL A 448 1.63 4.62 2.66
C VAL A 448 0.19 5.05 2.39
N ALA A 449 -0.61 5.18 3.44
CA ALA A 449 -2.07 5.29 3.32
C ALA A 449 -2.66 6.62 3.84
N ASN A 450 -1.92 7.60 4.10
CA ASN A 450 -2.23 8.97 4.59
C ASN A 450 -3.73 9.39 4.52
N VAL A 451 -4.62 8.56 5.06
CA VAL A 451 -6.05 8.83 5.19
C VAL A 451 -6.29 10.00 6.16
N GLY A 452 -7.45 10.64 6.07
CA GLY A 452 -7.77 11.78 6.91
C GLY A 452 -9.22 11.76 7.42
N ASP A 453 -9.61 12.84 8.07
CA ASP A 453 -10.94 13.02 8.64
C ASP A 453 -12.02 13.42 7.62
N ALA A 454 -11.69 13.47 6.30
CA ALA A 454 -12.69 13.61 5.25
C ALA A 454 -13.74 12.47 5.33
N PRO A 455 -15.02 12.75 5.04
CA PRO A 455 -16.08 11.73 5.13
C PRO A 455 -15.77 10.44 4.39
N ASN A 456 -15.15 10.52 3.21
CA ASN A 456 -14.79 9.41 2.33
C ASN A 456 -13.37 8.84 2.57
N TRP A 457 -12.66 9.22 3.64
CA TRP A 457 -11.34 8.77 4.07
C TRP A 457 -10.16 9.19 3.17
N THR A 458 -10.37 9.28 1.87
CA THR A 458 -9.33 9.43 0.85
C THR A 458 -9.42 10.74 0.07
N GLY A 459 -10.41 11.59 0.36
CA GLY A 459 -10.62 12.86 -0.36
C GLY A 459 -11.25 12.70 -1.75
N HIS A 460 -11.08 11.55 -2.40
CA HIS A 460 -11.72 11.15 -3.65
C HIS A 460 -12.37 9.78 -3.46
N ASP A 461 -13.67 9.65 -3.72
CA ASP A 461 -14.42 8.42 -3.43
C ASP A 461 -13.85 7.20 -4.18
N LEU A 462 -13.39 7.37 -5.44
CA LEU A 462 -12.80 6.28 -6.20
C LEU A 462 -11.37 5.91 -5.76
N ALA A 463 -10.68 6.78 -5.02
CA ALA A 463 -9.37 6.45 -4.44
C ALA A 463 -9.46 5.40 -3.32
N GLN A 464 -10.64 5.16 -2.76
CA GLN A 464 -10.89 4.04 -1.83
C GLN A 464 -10.53 2.68 -2.47
N ALA A 465 -10.65 2.56 -3.80
CA ALA A 465 -10.27 1.35 -4.54
C ALA A 465 -8.79 1.01 -4.40
N ASN A 466 -7.92 2.01 -4.22
CA ASN A 466 -6.49 1.77 -3.98
C ASN A 466 -6.26 1.14 -2.59
N LEU A 467 -6.92 1.64 -1.55
CA LEU A 467 -6.80 1.08 -0.20
C LEU A 467 -7.35 -0.36 -0.15
N TYR A 468 -8.50 -0.60 -0.79
CA TYR A 468 -9.08 -1.93 -0.94
C TYR A 468 -8.14 -2.88 -1.68
N GLY A 469 -7.66 -2.44 -2.85
CA GLY A 469 -6.80 -3.25 -3.72
C GLY A 469 -5.45 -3.57 -3.10
N PHE A 470 -4.87 -2.65 -2.33
CA PHE A 470 -3.67 -2.92 -1.56
C PHE A 470 -3.86 -4.10 -0.60
N GLY A 471 -4.93 -4.09 0.21
CA GLY A 471 -5.23 -5.18 1.13
C GLY A 471 -5.46 -6.52 0.41
N ARG A 472 -6.14 -6.49 -0.75
CA ARG A 472 -6.41 -7.70 -1.54
C ARG A 472 -5.12 -8.30 -2.13
N LEU A 473 -4.21 -7.47 -2.68
CA LEU A 473 -2.91 -7.92 -3.17
C LEU A 473 -1.98 -8.37 -2.03
N ALA A 474 -2.03 -7.71 -0.87
CA ALA A 474 -1.30 -8.14 0.32
C ALA A 474 -1.76 -9.50 0.85
N TRP A 475 -3.05 -9.81 0.69
CA TRP A 475 -3.60 -11.13 1.01
C TRP A 475 -3.23 -12.17 -0.03
N ASN A 476 -3.47 -11.86 -1.30
CA ASN A 476 -3.18 -12.75 -2.44
C ASN A 476 -2.63 -11.96 -3.64
N PRO A 477 -1.31 -11.97 -3.87
CA PRO A 477 -0.67 -11.24 -4.97
C PRO A 477 -1.01 -11.80 -6.37
N ASP A 478 -1.60 -12.99 -6.45
CA ASP A 478 -1.98 -13.61 -7.72
C ASP A 478 -3.32 -13.06 -8.27
N LEU A 479 -4.06 -12.28 -7.48
CA LEU A 479 -5.30 -11.64 -7.92
C LEU A 479 -5.03 -10.65 -9.07
N GLN A 480 -5.94 -10.63 -10.03
CA GLN A 480 -5.86 -9.70 -11.15
C GLN A 480 -6.48 -8.34 -10.79
N ALA A 481 -5.90 -7.26 -11.29
CA ALA A 481 -6.40 -5.90 -11.05
C ALA A 481 -7.88 -5.73 -11.45
N ARG A 482 -8.32 -6.37 -12.55
CA ARG A 482 -9.72 -6.38 -12.98
C ARG A 482 -10.62 -7.02 -11.94
N SER A 483 -10.28 -8.19 -11.43
CA SER A 483 -11.10 -8.89 -10.43
C SER A 483 -11.22 -8.07 -9.14
N ILE A 484 -10.15 -7.39 -8.73
CA ILE A 484 -10.16 -6.49 -7.56
C ILE A 484 -11.07 -5.27 -7.83
N ALA A 485 -10.99 -4.67 -9.01
CA ALA A 485 -11.83 -3.53 -9.39
C ALA A 485 -13.32 -3.92 -9.44
N GLU A 486 -13.64 -5.08 -10.01
CA GLU A 486 -15.01 -5.62 -10.05
C GLU A 486 -15.55 -5.89 -8.63
N GLU A 487 -14.77 -6.56 -7.79
CA GLU A 487 -15.11 -6.86 -6.40
C GLU A 487 -15.38 -5.57 -5.60
N TRP A 488 -14.48 -4.60 -5.66
CA TRP A 488 -14.65 -3.31 -4.99
C TRP A 488 -15.89 -2.55 -5.50
N THR A 489 -16.11 -2.54 -6.82
CA THR A 489 -17.24 -1.82 -7.42
C THR A 489 -18.57 -2.42 -6.98
N LEU A 490 -18.70 -3.76 -6.99
CA LEU A 490 -19.90 -4.46 -6.54
C LEU A 490 -20.21 -4.18 -5.05
N LEU A 491 -19.20 -4.16 -4.20
CA LEU A 491 -19.35 -3.88 -2.77
C LEU A 491 -19.67 -2.42 -2.46
N THR A 492 -19.27 -1.50 -3.35
CA THR A 492 -19.34 -0.05 -3.13
C THR A 492 -20.55 0.59 -3.80
N PHE A 493 -20.92 0.15 -5.00
CA PHE A 493 -21.99 0.73 -5.83
C PHE A 493 -23.16 -0.23 -6.09
N GLY A 494 -23.10 -1.46 -5.55
CA GLY A 494 -24.12 -2.47 -5.79
C GLY A 494 -23.95 -3.22 -7.12
N ARG A 495 -25.02 -3.86 -7.59
CA ARG A 495 -24.94 -4.90 -8.64
C ARG A 495 -25.46 -4.47 -10.00
N ASP A 496 -25.71 -3.19 -10.22
CA ASP A 496 -26.08 -2.71 -11.56
C ASP A 496 -24.93 -3.02 -12.54
N PRO A 497 -25.15 -3.88 -13.56
CA PRO A 497 -24.09 -4.27 -14.49
C PRO A 497 -23.53 -3.09 -15.26
N PHE A 498 -24.36 -2.10 -15.58
CA PHE A 498 -23.92 -0.91 -16.29
C PHE A 498 -22.97 -0.06 -15.42
N VAL A 499 -23.32 0.16 -14.14
CA VAL A 499 -22.45 0.85 -13.18
C VAL A 499 -21.14 0.10 -13.03
N ARG A 500 -21.19 -1.21 -12.83
CA ARG A 500 -19.99 -2.05 -12.71
C ARG A 500 -19.07 -1.89 -13.93
N ASP A 501 -19.60 -2.06 -15.13
CA ASP A 501 -18.78 -2.07 -16.35
C ASP A 501 -18.15 -0.70 -16.63
N VAL A 502 -18.87 0.39 -16.35
CA VAL A 502 -18.34 1.76 -16.49
C VAL A 502 -17.25 2.03 -15.46
N VAL A 503 -17.53 1.78 -14.16
CA VAL A 503 -16.57 2.08 -13.09
C VAL A 503 -15.30 1.24 -13.21
N VAL A 504 -15.44 -0.06 -13.48
CA VAL A 504 -14.28 -0.96 -13.66
C VAL A 504 -13.39 -0.50 -14.80
N ARG A 505 -13.97 -0.12 -15.95
CA ARG A 505 -13.20 0.41 -17.08
C ARG A 505 -12.48 1.70 -16.70
N MET A 506 -13.18 2.66 -16.08
CA MET A 506 -12.58 3.92 -15.62
C MET A 506 -11.39 3.67 -14.68
N LEU A 507 -11.54 2.75 -13.73
CA LEU A 507 -10.45 2.39 -12.81
C LEU A 507 -9.25 1.82 -13.58
N LEU A 508 -9.46 0.81 -14.41
CA LEU A 508 -8.37 0.10 -15.08
C LEU A 508 -7.60 0.98 -16.07
N ASP A 509 -8.28 1.93 -16.73
CA ASP A 509 -7.66 2.81 -17.71
C ASP A 509 -6.97 4.01 -17.05
N SER A 510 -7.34 4.38 -15.81
CA SER A 510 -6.98 5.65 -15.19
C SER A 510 -5.48 5.87 -14.97
N TRP A 511 -4.70 4.83 -14.63
CA TRP A 511 -3.25 4.96 -14.48
C TRP A 511 -2.58 5.27 -15.81
N ARG A 512 -2.98 4.57 -16.90
CA ARG A 512 -2.46 4.84 -18.25
C ARG A 512 -2.86 6.23 -18.74
N ILE A 513 -4.10 6.66 -18.48
CA ILE A 513 -4.57 8.01 -18.78
C ILE A 513 -3.70 9.06 -18.07
N TYR A 514 -3.44 8.84 -16.76
CA TYR A 514 -2.60 9.73 -15.96
C TYR A 514 -1.16 9.80 -16.52
N GLU A 515 -0.56 8.65 -16.83
CA GLU A 515 0.77 8.56 -17.46
C GLU A 515 0.81 9.33 -18.78
N ASN A 516 -0.19 9.15 -19.64
CA ASN A 516 -0.24 9.78 -20.97
C ASN A 516 -0.21 11.30 -20.86
N TYR A 517 -1.02 11.93 -20.01
CA TYR A 517 -1.03 13.39 -19.97
C TYR A 517 0.06 13.99 -19.05
N THR A 518 0.85 13.17 -18.35
CA THR A 518 1.92 13.67 -17.47
C THR A 518 3.32 13.27 -17.94
N THR A 519 3.75 12.03 -17.70
CA THR A 519 5.14 11.59 -17.83
C THR A 519 5.27 10.25 -18.56
N PRO A 520 5.02 10.19 -19.87
CA PRO A 520 5.19 8.96 -20.64
C PRO A 520 6.66 8.56 -20.77
N LEU A 521 6.92 7.33 -21.24
CA LEU A 521 8.24 6.77 -21.57
C LEU A 521 9.22 6.66 -20.39
N GLY A 522 8.71 6.57 -19.15
CA GLY A 522 9.56 6.46 -17.96
C GLY A 522 10.20 7.77 -17.52
N LEU A 523 9.69 8.88 -18.00
CA LEU A 523 10.00 10.19 -17.43
C LEU A 523 9.42 10.28 -16.02
N GLY A 524 10.06 11.09 -15.19
CA GLY A 524 9.57 11.34 -13.85
C GLY A 524 9.82 12.79 -13.45
N TRP A 525 9.29 13.18 -12.31
CA TRP A 525 9.59 14.43 -11.63
C TRP A 525 9.37 15.70 -12.47
N MET A 526 8.26 15.78 -13.17
CA MET A 526 7.85 17.02 -13.86
C MET A 526 6.74 17.75 -13.09
N VAL A 527 6.78 17.68 -11.76
CA VAL A 527 5.83 18.31 -10.84
C VAL A 527 6.41 19.53 -10.16
N ASN A 528 5.55 20.41 -9.66
CA ASN A 528 5.99 21.53 -8.83
C ASN A 528 6.75 21.06 -7.59
N PRO A 529 7.87 21.71 -7.23
CA PRO A 529 8.63 21.35 -6.05
C PRO A 529 7.84 21.59 -4.75
N GLY A 530 8.20 20.86 -3.71
CA GLY A 530 7.61 20.98 -2.38
C GLY A 530 6.26 20.29 -2.23
N HIS A 531 5.22 20.69 -2.95
CA HIS A 531 3.90 20.07 -2.85
C HIS A 531 3.60 19.00 -3.90
N HIS A 532 4.42 18.87 -4.94
CA HIS A 532 4.37 17.82 -5.97
C HIS A 532 3.07 17.74 -6.80
N TYR A 533 2.37 18.86 -6.96
CA TYR A 533 1.13 18.94 -7.72
C TYR A 533 1.23 19.92 -8.87
N GLY A 534 0.77 19.53 -10.04
CA GLY A 534 0.80 20.32 -11.27
C GLY A 534 2.13 20.24 -12.03
N PRO A 535 2.09 20.63 -13.33
CA PRO A 535 3.22 20.49 -14.22
C PRO A 535 4.31 21.52 -13.93
N ASN A 536 5.54 21.08 -13.78
CA ASN A 536 6.73 21.91 -13.77
C ASN A 536 7.93 21.13 -14.33
N PRO A 537 8.20 21.23 -15.63
CA PRO A 537 9.27 20.45 -16.27
C PRO A 537 10.68 20.89 -15.84
N GLU A 538 10.83 22.03 -15.17
CA GLU A 538 12.09 22.51 -14.61
C GLU A 538 12.08 22.42 -13.07
N GLY A 539 11.05 21.79 -12.48
CA GLY A 539 10.96 21.55 -11.05
C GLY A 539 12.03 20.59 -10.55
N TYR A 540 12.57 20.89 -9.37
CA TYR A 540 13.44 19.99 -8.63
C TYR A 540 13.28 20.23 -7.14
N GLU A 541 13.64 19.27 -6.33
CA GLU A 541 13.45 19.40 -4.89
C GLU A 541 14.55 20.24 -4.28
N TYR A 542 15.65 19.98 -4.00
CA TYR A 542 16.67 20.77 -3.31
C TYR A 542 17.73 21.35 -4.25
N SER A 543 17.90 20.74 -5.39
CA SER A 543 18.88 21.16 -6.40
C SER A 543 18.51 20.59 -7.78
N PRO A 544 19.10 21.13 -8.86
CA PRO A 544 18.92 20.58 -10.20
C PRO A 544 19.29 19.09 -10.36
N TRP A 545 19.99 18.52 -9.40
CA TRP A 545 20.24 17.08 -9.35
C TRP A 545 18.96 16.24 -9.26
N GLY A 546 17.90 16.79 -8.66
CA GLY A 546 16.58 16.19 -8.64
C GLY A 546 15.80 16.25 -9.96
N THR A 547 16.32 16.90 -11.00
CA THR A 547 15.68 16.98 -12.32
C THR A 547 16.00 15.74 -13.13
N TYR A 548 15.07 14.81 -13.14
CA TYR A 548 15.33 13.43 -13.58
C TYR A 548 15.22 13.19 -15.07
N HIS A 549 14.74 14.15 -15.86
CA HIS A 549 14.62 13.98 -17.32
C HIS A 549 15.85 14.47 -18.10
N ARG A 550 16.69 15.30 -17.51
CA ARG A 550 17.93 15.88 -18.09
C ARG A 550 17.77 16.37 -19.53
N ALA A 551 16.65 17.00 -19.84
CA ALA A 551 16.36 17.52 -21.17
C ALA A 551 17.19 18.75 -21.49
N ASP A 552 17.82 18.76 -22.66
CA ASP A 552 18.42 19.94 -23.28
C ASP A 552 17.95 20.08 -24.73
N ARG A 553 18.67 20.85 -25.57
CA ARG A 553 18.30 21.05 -26.96
C ARG A 553 18.51 19.80 -27.85
N GLU A 554 19.34 18.86 -27.40
CA GLU A 554 19.77 17.73 -28.23
C GLU A 554 19.05 16.43 -27.88
N ALA A 555 18.78 16.21 -26.57
CA ALA A 555 18.32 14.94 -26.09
C ALA A 555 17.58 15.04 -24.75
N ILE A 556 16.91 13.95 -24.37
CA ILE A 556 16.17 13.79 -23.14
C ILE A 556 16.41 12.39 -22.55
N GLY A 557 16.23 12.26 -21.24
CA GLY A 557 16.41 11.02 -20.49
C GLY A 557 17.78 10.92 -19.82
N VAL A 558 18.00 9.86 -19.08
CA VAL A 558 19.22 9.61 -18.32
C VAL A 558 19.87 8.34 -18.84
N ASP A 559 21.16 8.42 -19.23
CA ASP A 559 21.92 7.22 -19.58
C ASP A 559 22.29 6.47 -18.31
N ARG A 560 21.66 5.33 -18.11
CA ARG A 560 21.85 4.41 -17.00
C ARG A 560 22.42 3.07 -17.42
N SER A 561 22.89 2.97 -18.68
CA SER A 561 23.57 1.78 -19.18
C SER A 561 24.89 1.52 -18.43
N VAL A 562 25.37 0.29 -18.46
CA VAL A 562 26.66 -0.11 -17.89
C VAL A 562 27.81 0.45 -18.73
N ARG A 563 27.61 0.45 -20.06
CA ARG A 563 28.69 0.80 -21.01
C ARG A 563 29.03 2.30 -21.01
N THR A 564 28.05 3.17 -20.98
CA THR A 564 28.24 4.62 -21.19
C THR A 564 27.62 5.50 -20.13
N GLY A 565 26.73 4.95 -19.30
CA GLY A 565 25.95 5.66 -18.31
C GLY A 565 26.41 5.45 -16.87
N THR A 566 25.47 5.57 -15.94
CA THR A 566 25.71 5.44 -14.51
C THR A 566 25.89 3.99 -14.05
N GLY A 567 25.60 3.01 -14.90
CA GLY A 567 25.69 1.58 -14.60
C GLY A 567 24.52 1.03 -13.78
N PHE A 568 23.42 1.77 -13.62
CA PHE A 568 22.26 1.30 -12.86
C PHE A 568 21.66 0.01 -13.47
N ALA A 569 21.62 -0.11 -14.81
CA ALA A 569 21.12 -1.31 -15.48
C ALA A 569 21.85 -2.59 -15.02
N GLY A 570 23.14 -2.48 -14.67
CA GLY A 570 23.93 -3.60 -14.18
C GLY A 570 23.63 -4.05 -12.73
N GLN A 571 22.75 -3.35 -12.02
CA GLN A 571 22.29 -3.78 -10.69
C GLN A 571 21.22 -4.89 -10.75
N TYR A 572 20.64 -5.12 -11.93
CA TYR A 572 19.68 -6.21 -12.15
C TYR A 572 20.38 -7.53 -12.44
N PHE A 573 19.72 -8.64 -12.12
CA PHE A 573 20.15 -9.96 -12.58
C PHE A 573 19.88 -10.14 -14.08
N PRO A 574 20.73 -10.91 -14.80
CA PRO A 574 20.40 -11.34 -16.15
C PRO A 574 19.10 -12.19 -16.16
N PRO A 575 18.21 -12.08 -17.17
CA PRO A 575 18.35 -11.27 -18.39
C PRO A 575 17.88 -9.82 -18.29
N ASN A 576 17.40 -9.35 -17.12
CA ASN A 576 16.91 -7.97 -16.96
C ASN A 576 18.00 -6.93 -17.20
N ALA A 577 19.22 -7.16 -16.71
CA ALA A 577 20.35 -6.26 -16.97
C ALA A 577 20.59 -6.07 -18.47
N GLU A 578 20.58 -7.17 -19.23
CA GLU A 578 20.73 -7.16 -20.69
C GLU A 578 19.58 -6.45 -21.38
N ARG A 579 18.35 -6.67 -20.90
CA ARG A 579 17.13 -6.03 -21.42
C ARG A 579 17.18 -4.52 -21.26
N PHE A 580 17.70 -4.01 -20.17
CA PHE A 580 17.77 -2.58 -19.86
C PHE A 580 19.01 -1.88 -20.41
N GLU A 581 20.02 -2.62 -20.88
CA GLU A 581 21.30 -2.07 -21.33
C GLU A 581 21.19 -1.28 -22.65
N SER A 582 20.25 -1.64 -23.53
CA SER A 582 20.14 -1.06 -24.86
C SER A 582 18.74 -0.51 -25.12
N PRO A 583 18.62 0.65 -25.81
CA PRO A 583 17.31 1.20 -26.21
C PRO A 583 16.46 0.23 -27.03
N GLU A 584 17.08 -0.64 -27.83
CA GLU A 584 16.38 -1.60 -28.69
C GLU A 584 15.69 -2.71 -27.89
N THR A 585 16.25 -3.10 -26.76
CA THR A 585 15.72 -4.16 -25.90
C THR A 585 14.91 -3.62 -24.71
N CYS A 586 15.13 -2.37 -24.33
CA CYS A 586 14.43 -1.72 -23.24
C CYS A 586 12.92 -1.61 -23.53
N PRO A 587 12.03 -1.87 -22.56
CA PRO A 587 10.61 -1.55 -22.69
C PRO A 587 10.42 -0.05 -22.96
N GLU A 588 9.58 0.30 -23.94
CA GLU A 588 9.40 1.71 -24.32
C GLU A 588 8.85 2.56 -23.18
N GLU A 589 8.00 1.99 -22.33
CA GLU A 589 7.46 2.66 -21.16
C GLU A 589 8.51 3.05 -20.09
N LEU A 590 9.74 2.49 -20.18
CA LEU A 590 10.87 2.82 -19.31
C LEU A 590 12.06 3.43 -20.07
N LEU A 591 11.89 3.71 -21.34
CA LEU A 591 12.98 4.04 -22.27
C LEU A 591 13.80 5.24 -21.79
N LEU A 592 13.17 6.32 -21.39
CA LEU A 592 13.85 7.55 -20.97
C LEU A 592 14.33 7.49 -19.50
N PHE A 593 13.87 6.51 -18.75
CA PHE A 593 14.47 6.21 -17.46
C PHE A 593 15.87 5.64 -17.62
N PHE A 594 16.05 4.70 -18.56
CA PHE A 594 17.33 4.00 -18.77
C PHE A 594 18.26 4.65 -19.77
N HIS A 595 17.73 5.43 -20.73
CA HIS A 595 18.50 5.94 -21.88
C HIS A 595 18.30 7.42 -22.09
N ARG A 596 19.38 8.08 -22.50
CA ARG A 596 19.36 9.45 -23.00
C ARG A 596 19.34 9.42 -24.52
N LEU A 597 18.27 9.92 -25.13
CA LEU A 597 18.02 9.78 -26.56
C LEU A 597 17.70 11.14 -27.22
N PRO A 598 18.11 11.32 -28.49
CA PRO A 598 17.73 12.52 -29.25
C PRO A 598 16.22 12.55 -29.48
N TYR A 599 15.64 13.73 -29.61
CA TYR A 599 14.21 13.92 -29.85
C TYR A 599 13.72 13.25 -31.13
N THR A 600 14.62 13.03 -32.10
CA THR A 600 14.36 12.37 -33.39
C THR A 600 14.51 10.85 -33.36
N TYR A 601 14.87 10.26 -32.20
CA TYR A 601 14.92 8.81 -32.05
C TYR A 601 13.57 8.19 -32.42
N ARG A 602 13.59 7.11 -33.23
CA ARG A 602 12.36 6.44 -33.64
C ARG A 602 12.00 5.29 -32.73
N LEU A 603 10.80 5.37 -32.21
CA LEU A 603 10.18 4.31 -31.43
C LEU A 603 9.72 3.16 -32.34
N ARG A 604 9.34 2.03 -31.75
CA ARG A 604 8.82 0.85 -32.48
C ARG A 604 7.58 1.18 -33.33
N SER A 605 6.81 2.17 -32.93
CA SER A 605 5.67 2.70 -33.69
C SER A 605 6.07 3.43 -34.97
N GLY A 606 7.36 3.73 -35.17
CA GLY A 606 7.89 4.57 -36.27
C GLY A 606 7.82 6.07 -35.98
N LYS A 607 7.10 6.51 -34.93
CA LYS A 607 7.06 7.93 -34.52
C LYS A 607 8.41 8.35 -33.95
N THR A 608 8.74 9.63 -34.09
CA THR A 608 9.85 10.20 -33.35
C THR A 608 9.49 10.29 -31.88
N LEU A 609 10.50 10.28 -31.00
CA LEU A 609 10.31 10.35 -29.55
C LEU A 609 9.51 11.60 -29.14
N VAL A 610 9.85 12.78 -29.71
CA VAL A 610 9.13 14.02 -29.38
C VAL A 610 7.69 13.99 -29.90
N GLN A 611 7.45 13.43 -31.09
CA GLN A 611 6.08 13.30 -31.64
C GLN A 611 5.23 12.37 -30.77
N HIS A 612 5.81 11.26 -30.29
CA HIS A 612 5.11 10.37 -29.37
C HIS A 612 4.73 11.09 -28.07
N MET A 613 5.62 11.94 -27.53
CA MET A 613 5.32 12.72 -26.31
C MET A 613 4.16 13.70 -26.55
N TYR A 614 4.16 14.41 -27.69
CA TYR A 614 3.05 15.30 -28.05
C TYR A 614 1.74 14.52 -28.14
N ASP A 615 1.75 13.41 -28.88
CA ASP A 615 0.57 12.58 -29.07
C ASP A 615 0.03 12.04 -27.75
N ALA A 616 0.90 11.51 -26.89
CA ALA A 616 0.51 10.98 -25.59
C ALA A 616 -0.18 12.04 -24.71
N HIS A 617 0.35 13.26 -24.68
CA HIS A 617 -0.25 14.35 -23.88
C HIS A 617 -1.60 14.81 -24.46
N PHE A 618 -1.75 14.92 -25.79
CA PHE A 618 -3.04 15.23 -26.41
C PHE A 618 -4.06 14.12 -26.16
N GLU A 619 -3.70 12.87 -26.40
CA GLU A 619 -4.55 11.72 -26.16
C GLU A 619 -4.95 11.60 -24.68
N GLY A 620 -3.99 11.75 -23.77
CA GLY A 620 -4.25 11.69 -22.32
C GLY A 620 -5.22 12.77 -21.85
N ALA A 621 -5.13 14.00 -22.38
CA ALA A 621 -6.08 15.05 -22.06
C ALA A 621 -7.51 14.74 -22.59
N GLU A 622 -7.62 14.16 -23.78
CA GLU A 622 -8.91 13.71 -24.33
C GLU A 622 -9.48 12.54 -23.52
N GLN A 623 -8.66 11.57 -23.14
CA GLN A 623 -9.06 10.44 -22.30
C GLN A 623 -9.53 10.90 -20.92
N ALA A 624 -8.87 11.90 -20.30
CA ALA A 624 -9.31 12.49 -19.03
C ALA A 624 -10.67 13.17 -19.15
N ALA A 625 -10.95 13.85 -20.27
CA ALA A 625 -12.30 14.38 -20.56
C ALA A 625 -13.32 13.25 -20.73
N GLY A 626 -12.94 12.14 -21.38
CA GLY A 626 -13.77 10.95 -21.53
C GLY A 626 -14.18 10.30 -20.20
N LEU A 627 -13.38 10.44 -19.14
CA LEU A 627 -13.77 9.99 -17.78
C LEU A 627 -14.97 10.77 -17.24
N VAL A 628 -15.07 12.07 -17.54
CA VAL A 628 -16.20 12.92 -17.16
C VAL A 628 -17.49 12.44 -17.85
N GLU A 629 -17.42 12.11 -19.13
CA GLU A 629 -18.55 11.60 -19.90
C GLU A 629 -18.99 10.22 -19.38
N ALA A 630 -18.03 9.31 -19.18
CA ALA A 630 -18.29 7.98 -18.66
C ALA A 630 -18.99 8.05 -17.29
N TRP A 631 -18.49 8.87 -16.34
CA TRP A 631 -19.13 9.04 -15.04
C TRP A 631 -20.50 9.69 -15.15
N SER A 632 -20.67 10.69 -16.02
CA SER A 632 -21.94 11.38 -16.22
C SER A 632 -23.06 10.45 -16.67
N SER A 633 -22.72 9.35 -17.38
CA SER A 633 -23.69 8.32 -17.79
C SER A 633 -24.30 7.54 -16.62
N LEU A 634 -23.69 7.63 -15.42
CA LEU A 634 -24.16 6.96 -14.20
C LEU A 634 -25.18 7.76 -13.40
N ARG A 635 -25.58 8.96 -13.87
CA ARG A 635 -26.55 9.80 -13.17
C ARG A 635 -27.86 9.07 -12.91
N GLY A 636 -28.33 9.12 -11.65
CA GLY A 636 -29.55 8.45 -11.20
C GLY A 636 -29.41 6.93 -10.95
N ARG A 637 -28.21 6.34 -11.16
CA ARG A 637 -27.93 4.93 -10.87
C ARG A 637 -27.13 4.73 -9.59
N ILE A 638 -26.53 5.79 -9.08
CA ILE A 638 -25.76 5.83 -7.83
C ILE A 638 -26.27 7.00 -6.97
N ASP A 639 -25.93 7.02 -5.68
CA ASP A 639 -26.34 8.11 -4.80
C ASP A 639 -25.82 9.47 -5.30
N GLU A 640 -26.69 10.48 -5.26
CA GLU A 640 -26.42 11.79 -5.84
C GLU A 640 -25.24 12.51 -5.17
N GLN A 641 -25.04 12.33 -3.86
CA GLN A 641 -23.94 13.00 -3.15
C GLN A 641 -22.58 12.52 -3.66
N ARG A 642 -22.40 11.21 -3.78
CA ARG A 642 -21.18 10.60 -4.31
C ARG A 642 -21.02 10.93 -5.80
N PHE A 643 -22.11 10.85 -6.56
CA PHE A 643 -22.10 11.20 -7.97
C PHE A 643 -21.54 12.61 -8.19
N VAL A 644 -22.01 13.61 -7.45
CA VAL A 644 -21.59 15.01 -7.58
C VAL A 644 -20.12 15.17 -7.16
N ARG A 645 -19.72 14.61 -6.00
CA ARG A 645 -18.33 14.73 -5.55
C ARG A 645 -17.32 14.17 -6.55
N VAL A 646 -17.59 12.98 -7.09
CA VAL A 646 -16.71 12.34 -8.08
C VAL A 646 -16.71 13.15 -9.39
N LEU A 647 -17.89 13.61 -9.86
CA LEU A 647 -17.98 14.41 -11.08
C LEU A 647 -17.15 15.71 -10.98
N GLU A 648 -17.17 16.38 -9.84
CA GLU A 648 -16.35 17.59 -9.59
C GLU A 648 -14.86 17.28 -9.70
N ARG A 649 -14.39 16.18 -9.11
CA ARG A 649 -13.00 15.73 -9.19
C ARG A 649 -12.57 15.36 -10.63
N LEU A 650 -13.42 14.67 -11.37
CA LEU A 650 -13.11 14.30 -12.76
C LEU A 650 -13.07 15.54 -13.68
N LYS A 651 -13.93 16.54 -13.45
CA LYS A 651 -13.85 17.82 -14.18
C LYS A 651 -12.55 18.57 -13.86
N GLU A 652 -12.17 18.62 -12.58
CA GLU A 652 -10.87 19.18 -12.15
C GLU A 652 -9.71 18.46 -12.85
N GLN A 653 -9.73 17.12 -12.89
CA GLN A 653 -8.72 16.31 -13.57
C GLN A 653 -8.66 16.61 -15.07
N ALA A 654 -9.80 16.71 -15.74
CA ALA A 654 -9.85 16.99 -17.19
C ALA A 654 -9.26 18.35 -17.54
N GLU A 655 -9.57 19.40 -16.76
CA GLU A 655 -8.97 20.72 -16.96
C GLU A 655 -7.46 20.73 -16.66
N HIS A 656 -7.06 20.05 -15.59
CA HIS A 656 -5.65 19.96 -15.22
C HIS A 656 -4.83 19.11 -16.22
N ALA A 657 -5.44 18.10 -16.84
CA ALA A 657 -4.80 17.33 -17.92
C ALA A 657 -4.49 18.18 -19.15
N LYS A 658 -5.33 19.17 -19.47
CA LYS A 658 -5.05 20.16 -20.54
C LYS A 658 -3.87 21.07 -20.16
N GLU A 659 -3.81 21.52 -18.89
CA GLU A 659 -2.67 22.30 -18.38
C GLU A 659 -1.36 21.50 -18.50
N TRP A 660 -1.36 20.23 -18.08
CA TRP A 660 -0.21 19.33 -18.23
C TRP A 660 0.23 19.22 -19.70
N ARG A 661 -0.71 18.93 -20.59
CA ARG A 661 -0.47 18.85 -22.03
C ARG A 661 0.22 20.12 -22.56
N ASP A 662 -0.36 21.28 -22.23
CA ASP A 662 0.10 22.55 -22.80
C ASP A 662 1.46 22.95 -22.24
N VAL A 663 1.68 22.82 -20.94
CA VAL A 663 2.96 23.16 -20.29
C VAL A 663 4.08 22.24 -20.76
N ILE A 664 3.86 20.93 -20.76
CA ILE A 664 4.92 19.98 -21.08
C ILE A 664 5.22 19.95 -22.56
N ASN A 665 4.21 19.97 -23.44
CA ASN A 665 4.44 20.01 -24.88
C ASN A 665 5.14 21.29 -25.31
N SER A 666 4.76 22.45 -24.77
CA SER A 666 5.43 23.72 -25.03
C SER A 666 6.87 23.74 -24.57
N TYR A 667 7.16 23.13 -23.41
CA TYR A 667 8.51 23.00 -22.91
C TYR A 667 9.39 22.21 -23.87
N PHE A 668 8.95 21.02 -24.30
CA PHE A 668 9.73 20.17 -25.20
C PHE A 668 9.83 20.74 -26.62
N TRP A 669 8.81 21.45 -27.10
CA TRP A 669 8.92 22.19 -28.35
C TRP A 669 10.00 23.27 -28.26
N ARG A 670 10.01 24.09 -27.22
CA ARG A 670 11.06 25.11 -27.02
C ARG A 670 12.45 24.53 -26.85
N ARG A 671 12.57 23.35 -26.24
CA ARG A 671 13.86 22.68 -26.07
C ARG A 671 14.38 22.06 -27.38
N SER A 672 13.54 21.34 -28.08
CA SER A 672 13.90 20.61 -29.30
C SER A 672 13.88 21.45 -30.61
N GLY A 673 13.06 22.49 -30.62
CA GLY A 673 12.75 23.24 -31.83
C GLY A 673 11.92 22.46 -32.87
N ILE A 674 11.43 21.27 -32.53
CA ILE A 674 10.69 20.38 -33.43
C ILE A 674 9.19 20.59 -33.22
N PRO A 675 8.44 21.07 -34.24
CA PRO A 675 7.01 21.26 -34.15
C PRO A 675 6.24 19.93 -34.14
N ASP A 676 4.98 20.00 -33.74
CA ASP A 676 4.06 18.88 -33.84
C ASP A 676 3.77 18.55 -35.33
N GLU A 677 3.97 17.30 -35.74
CA GLU A 677 3.72 16.82 -37.11
C GLU A 677 2.24 16.95 -37.54
N GLN A 678 1.32 16.96 -36.56
CA GLN A 678 -0.12 17.10 -36.79
C GLN A 678 -0.56 18.59 -36.84
N GLY A 679 0.34 19.53 -36.61
CA GLY A 679 0.03 20.96 -36.64
C GLY A 679 -0.89 21.44 -35.50
N ARG A 680 -1.00 20.68 -34.41
CA ARG A 680 -1.76 21.10 -33.22
C ARG A 680 -1.04 22.25 -32.53
N PRO A 681 -1.77 23.17 -31.89
CA PRO A 681 -1.15 24.32 -31.21
C PRO A 681 -0.27 23.88 -30.04
N LEU A 682 0.96 24.40 -30.00
CA LEU A 682 1.88 24.33 -28.88
C LEU A 682 2.09 25.76 -28.38
N TYR A 683 1.90 26.03 -27.10
CA TYR A 683 1.85 27.39 -26.53
C TYR A 683 3.15 27.84 -25.87
#